data_a3aaab414b67f4b7549187d1c5e7ddee
#
_entry.id   a3aaab414b67f4b7549187d1c5e7ddee
#
_cell.length_a   1.000
_cell.length_b   1.000
_cell.length_c   1.000
_cell.angle_alpha   90.00
_cell.angle_beta   90.00
_cell.angle_gamma   90.00
#
_symmetry.space_group_name_H-M   'P 1'
#
loop_
_entity.id
_entity.type
_entity.pdbx_description
1 polymer ?
#
loop_
_entity_poly.entity_id
_entity_poly.type
_entity_poly.pdbx_seq_one_letter_code
_entity_poly.pdbx_strand_id
1 'polypeptide(L)'
;MKEKLITAITERNGKITFKELKKKLEVDEIELQNLLLELKLDGKILQISNKYSLFPEDLLIGSITKSLSGNIYLMYNSLRIPISSNFFTAVIPNDIVAFKINDKDEAEIHSIIDRPTSNITCEVSCEAGKKTIIPYHSGINVSLSNEESKELLDGDIILVNIDINDQDEYCTGHLIKTIGHKDDPNIKEIAVAINYGFDNDYDEEYLEELKKIPKDTSNEDLSKRIDLRNDDFVTIDGVNTKDMDDAVFARRLDNGNIEVKVSIADVSHYIHPDSKIFKRASEKTTSLYLKNSVFHMFHHLISNGICSLNPDVDRLTKTVTMEVDKQGKISNTKIEKTIIHSRKKMNYNDVDKVLLGEIPNGYENYIELIKLLNEASTKIGSRLENDGFISFANEEPEISYNRDGEITDFKEIDEQSPARKLIEYLMIAANEEVAIYLLYSGLPGVFRIHESPDIRKINEAIKSVNTLGKKIKYVKEVDDPMVIQRIINSLKKDNNYKVISNLFLRFMKRARYSTDNIGHYALSLSSYTHFTSPIRRLADLLVHYILDILLIHPELCEHIDIDDMKEKLQKHCDKASFMERQAQHAEQDQETEAIISRMSKHIGEEYTATVLEVGKKFRVRLNSVDIYIDPKDLSSSFRYNKKKKLYYDYSNDLYLKFGTKVTIRITHVNIANRCVSAEILNIIEPKKLTKKKK
;
A
#
# COMPACT_ATOMS: atom_id res chain seq x y z
N MET A 1 -0.73 15.64 -32.16
CA MET A 1 -1.04 14.31 -32.70
C MET A 1 -2.43 13.82 -32.24
N LYS A 2 -2.80 13.93 -30.97
CA LYS A 2 -4.12 13.52 -30.43
C LYS A 2 -5.32 14.08 -31.21
N GLU A 3 -5.32 15.36 -31.55
CA GLU A 3 -6.42 15.97 -32.35
C GLU A 3 -6.54 15.35 -33.74
N LYS A 4 -5.42 15.05 -34.39
CA LYS A 4 -5.41 14.39 -35.72
C LYS A 4 -6.00 12.97 -35.63
N LEU A 5 -5.72 12.26 -34.54
CA LEU A 5 -6.30 10.94 -34.25
C LEU A 5 -7.82 11.02 -34.08
N ILE A 6 -8.30 11.92 -33.22
CA ILE A 6 -9.74 12.14 -32.99
C ILE A 6 -10.45 12.50 -34.30
N THR A 7 -9.87 13.41 -35.09
CA THR A 7 -10.41 13.79 -36.40
C THR A 7 -10.49 12.58 -37.35
N ALA A 8 -9.43 11.77 -37.43
CA ALA A 8 -9.42 10.58 -38.29
C ALA A 8 -10.49 9.54 -37.89
N ILE A 9 -10.75 9.39 -36.57
CA ILE A 9 -11.79 8.48 -36.04
C ILE A 9 -13.20 9.04 -36.35
N THR A 10 -13.39 10.36 -36.19
CA THR A 10 -14.66 11.03 -36.44
C THR A 10 -15.07 10.95 -37.92
N GLU A 11 -14.14 11.20 -38.84
CA GLU A 11 -14.41 11.15 -40.29
C GLU A 11 -14.84 9.78 -40.78
N ARG A 12 -14.51 8.71 -40.08
CA ARG A 12 -14.91 7.33 -40.40
C ARG A 12 -16.08 6.82 -39.57
N ASN A 13 -16.80 7.70 -38.86
CA ASN A 13 -17.94 7.35 -38.03
C ASN A 13 -17.66 6.16 -37.09
N GLY A 14 -16.48 6.13 -36.46
CA GLY A 14 -16.13 5.10 -35.50
C GLY A 14 -15.90 3.70 -36.09
N LYS A 15 -15.55 3.58 -37.37
CA LYS A 15 -15.30 2.30 -38.05
C LYS A 15 -13.86 2.19 -38.57
N ILE A 16 -12.90 2.81 -37.90
CA ILE A 16 -11.50 2.79 -38.29
C ILE A 16 -10.70 1.79 -37.44
N THR A 17 -9.83 1.03 -38.10
CA THR A 17 -8.98 0.04 -37.46
C THR A 17 -7.60 0.61 -37.15
N PHE A 18 -6.83 -0.06 -36.28
CA PHE A 18 -5.45 0.29 -35.97
C PHE A 18 -4.57 0.41 -37.23
N LYS A 19 -4.67 -0.58 -38.11
CA LYS A 19 -3.90 -0.59 -39.38
C LYS A 19 -4.22 0.60 -40.27
N GLU A 20 -5.48 1.00 -40.34
CA GLU A 20 -5.90 2.17 -41.14
C GLU A 20 -5.43 3.47 -40.48
N LEU A 21 -5.49 3.59 -39.15
CA LEU A 21 -4.95 4.73 -38.42
C LEU A 21 -3.45 4.87 -38.63
N LYS A 22 -2.68 3.76 -38.46
CA LYS A 22 -1.23 3.74 -38.68
C LYS A 22 -0.87 4.22 -40.09
N LYS A 23 -1.57 3.70 -41.13
CA LYS A 23 -1.35 4.08 -42.53
C LYS A 23 -1.74 5.52 -42.82
N LYS A 24 -2.81 6.03 -42.18
CA LYS A 24 -3.31 7.40 -42.44
C LYS A 24 -2.46 8.46 -41.79
N LEU A 25 -1.87 8.18 -40.62
CA LEU A 25 -1.15 9.15 -39.80
C LEU A 25 0.38 9.04 -39.93
N GLU A 26 0.87 7.99 -40.57
CA GLU A 26 2.30 7.69 -40.76
C GLU A 26 3.12 7.73 -39.46
N VAL A 27 2.52 7.20 -38.36
CA VAL A 27 3.10 7.19 -37.01
C VAL A 27 3.71 5.84 -36.71
N ASP A 28 4.73 5.82 -35.85
CA ASP A 28 5.29 4.57 -35.32
C ASP A 28 4.24 3.76 -34.56
N GLU A 29 4.41 2.45 -34.57
CA GLU A 29 3.43 1.53 -33.99
C GLU A 29 3.30 1.71 -32.48
N ILE A 30 4.43 1.84 -31.78
CA ILE A 30 4.46 2.00 -30.32
C ILE A 30 3.89 3.38 -29.94
N GLU A 31 4.25 4.43 -30.68
CA GLU A 31 3.71 5.78 -30.45
C GLU A 31 2.20 5.80 -30.66
N LEU A 32 1.70 5.16 -31.73
CA LEU A 32 0.26 5.08 -31.98
C LEU A 32 -0.49 4.30 -30.89
N GLN A 33 0.06 3.19 -30.43
CA GLN A 33 -0.52 2.41 -29.33
C GLN A 33 -0.64 3.24 -28.05
N ASN A 34 0.43 3.96 -27.68
CA ASN A 34 0.44 4.80 -26.49
C ASN A 34 -0.57 5.95 -26.59
N LEU A 35 -0.65 6.64 -27.73
CA LEU A 35 -1.62 7.71 -27.95
C LEU A 35 -3.07 7.22 -27.92
N LEU A 36 -3.35 6.04 -28.47
CA LEU A 36 -4.67 5.44 -28.45
C LEU A 36 -5.06 5.02 -27.02
N LEU A 37 -4.13 4.44 -26.26
CA LEU A 37 -4.38 4.09 -24.86
C LEU A 37 -4.69 5.33 -24.03
N GLU A 38 -3.90 6.39 -24.18
CA GLU A 38 -4.11 7.65 -23.49
C GLU A 38 -5.50 8.24 -23.80
N LEU A 39 -5.88 8.30 -25.08
CA LEU A 39 -7.20 8.79 -25.48
C LEU A 39 -8.36 7.91 -24.99
N LYS A 40 -8.14 6.59 -24.85
CA LYS A 40 -9.11 5.68 -24.22
C LYS A 40 -9.28 5.98 -22.75
N LEU A 41 -8.17 6.14 -22.02
CA LEU A 41 -8.18 6.45 -20.59
C LEU A 41 -8.76 7.84 -20.30
N ASP A 42 -8.55 8.81 -21.20
CA ASP A 42 -9.14 10.15 -21.12
C ASP A 42 -10.64 10.18 -21.46
N GLY A 43 -11.25 9.05 -21.82
CA GLY A 43 -12.66 8.98 -22.22
C GLY A 43 -12.97 9.76 -23.50
N LYS A 44 -12.01 9.85 -24.44
CA LYS A 44 -12.21 10.49 -25.72
C LYS A 44 -12.60 9.51 -26.83
N ILE A 45 -12.06 8.29 -26.75
CA ILE A 45 -12.32 7.23 -27.71
C ILE A 45 -12.63 5.92 -27.00
N LEU A 46 -13.35 5.03 -27.67
CA LEU A 46 -13.63 3.67 -27.24
C LEU A 46 -13.17 2.69 -28.31
N GLN A 47 -12.63 1.56 -27.91
CA GLN A 47 -12.31 0.45 -28.79
C GLN A 47 -13.32 -0.69 -28.56
N ILE A 48 -13.95 -1.15 -29.63
CA ILE A 48 -14.80 -2.35 -29.62
C ILE A 48 -14.26 -3.30 -30.69
N SER A 49 -13.84 -4.48 -30.24
CA SER A 49 -13.09 -5.43 -31.08
C SER A 49 -11.83 -4.77 -31.67
N ASN A 50 -11.75 -4.63 -32.97
CA ASN A 50 -10.61 -4.02 -33.67
C ASN A 50 -10.86 -2.61 -34.22
N LYS A 51 -11.95 -1.95 -33.81
CA LYS A 51 -12.37 -0.64 -34.33
C LYS A 51 -12.42 0.41 -33.22
N TYR A 52 -12.06 1.64 -33.59
CA TYR A 52 -12.07 2.81 -32.70
C TYR A 52 -13.24 3.72 -33.05
N SER A 53 -13.95 4.21 -32.02
CA SER A 53 -15.04 5.19 -32.10
C SER A 53 -14.81 6.32 -31.10
N LEU A 54 -15.58 7.41 -31.23
CA LEU A 54 -15.70 8.37 -30.13
C LEU A 54 -16.32 7.70 -28.90
N PHE A 55 -15.93 8.17 -27.73
CA PHE A 55 -16.47 7.65 -26.47
C PHE A 55 -17.92 8.09 -26.31
N PRO A 56 -18.89 7.18 -26.09
CA PRO A 56 -20.29 7.53 -25.93
C PRO A 56 -20.53 8.39 -24.66
N GLU A 57 -21.39 9.40 -24.77
CA GLU A 57 -21.68 10.34 -23.67
C GLU A 57 -22.38 9.67 -22.47
N ASP A 58 -23.07 8.54 -22.68
CA ASP A 58 -23.81 7.80 -21.67
C ASP A 58 -22.97 6.72 -20.96
N LEU A 59 -21.69 6.58 -21.31
CA LEU A 59 -20.74 5.70 -20.64
C LEU A 59 -19.85 6.47 -19.67
N LEU A 60 -19.49 5.79 -18.60
CA LEU A 60 -18.58 6.24 -17.57
C LEU A 60 -17.33 5.35 -17.55
N ILE A 61 -16.22 5.86 -17.03
CA ILE A 61 -14.99 5.09 -16.83
C ILE A 61 -14.79 4.82 -15.34
N GLY A 62 -14.52 3.56 -15.01
CA GLY A 62 -14.21 3.15 -13.65
C GLY A 62 -13.20 2.02 -13.64
N SER A 63 -12.74 1.64 -12.45
CA SER A 63 -11.79 0.55 -12.27
C SER A 63 -12.41 -0.61 -11.50
N ILE A 64 -12.02 -1.82 -11.88
CA ILE A 64 -12.45 -3.03 -11.16
C ILE A 64 -11.59 -3.20 -9.90
N THR A 65 -12.25 -3.47 -8.79
CA THR A 65 -11.59 -3.74 -7.51
C THR A 65 -12.14 -5.00 -6.88
N LYS A 66 -11.33 -5.63 -6.03
CA LYS A 66 -11.68 -6.83 -5.27
C LYS A 66 -11.82 -6.47 -3.80
N SER A 67 -12.84 -7.01 -3.14
CA SER A 67 -12.94 -6.95 -1.68
C SER A 67 -12.05 -8.00 -1.03
N LEU A 68 -11.76 -7.86 0.25
CA LEU A 68 -11.05 -8.88 1.04
C LEU A 68 -11.78 -10.25 1.03
N SER A 69 -13.10 -10.25 0.83
CA SER A 69 -13.92 -11.47 0.65
C SER A 69 -13.94 -12.02 -0.78
N GLY A 70 -13.08 -11.52 -1.67
CA GLY A 70 -12.99 -11.99 -3.05
C GLY A 70 -14.04 -11.43 -4.02
N ASN A 71 -15.06 -10.71 -3.54
CA ASN A 71 -16.09 -10.15 -4.43
C ASN A 71 -15.53 -8.98 -5.25
N ILE A 72 -15.89 -8.95 -6.52
CA ILE A 72 -15.50 -7.93 -7.49
C ILE A 72 -16.52 -6.79 -7.48
N TYR A 73 -16.04 -5.55 -7.52
CA TYR A 73 -16.82 -4.31 -7.54
C TYR A 73 -16.23 -3.35 -8.55
N LEU A 74 -17.06 -2.46 -9.06
CA LEU A 74 -16.60 -1.29 -9.79
C LEU A 74 -16.31 -0.14 -8.83
N MET A 75 -15.17 0.52 -9.01
CA MET A 75 -14.81 1.77 -8.32
C MET A 75 -15.04 2.95 -9.25
N TYR A 76 -15.92 3.86 -8.84
CA TYR A 76 -16.19 5.11 -9.53
C TYR A 76 -16.38 6.24 -8.53
N ASN A 77 -15.67 7.36 -8.68
CA ASN A 77 -15.71 8.51 -7.76
C ASN A 77 -15.57 8.10 -6.27
N SER A 78 -14.65 7.18 -5.99
CA SER A 78 -14.42 6.62 -4.64
C SER A 78 -15.61 5.84 -4.06
N LEU A 79 -16.60 5.49 -4.86
CA LEU A 79 -17.73 4.64 -4.49
C LEU A 79 -17.51 3.22 -5.04
N ARG A 80 -17.88 2.21 -4.24
CA ARG A 80 -17.96 0.82 -4.70
C ARG A 80 -19.34 0.53 -5.21
N ILE A 81 -19.45 0.19 -6.48
CA ILE A 81 -20.72 -0.13 -7.16
C ILE A 81 -20.74 -1.63 -7.42
N PRO A 82 -21.79 -2.36 -7.04
CA PRO A 82 -21.95 -3.77 -7.39
C PRO A 82 -22.00 -3.93 -8.91
N ILE A 83 -21.40 -5.00 -9.43
CA ILE A 83 -21.45 -5.33 -10.85
C ILE A 83 -22.70 -6.18 -11.09
N SER A 84 -23.48 -5.86 -12.12
CA SER A 84 -24.69 -6.60 -12.49
C SER A 84 -24.34 -8.00 -13.00
N SER A 85 -25.06 -9.01 -12.52
CA SER A 85 -24.87 -10.41 -12.93
C SER A 85 -25.29 -10.70 -14.39
N ASN A 86 -25.96 -9.76 -15.04
CA ASN A 86 -26.44 -9.93 -16.41
C ASN A 86 -25.41 -9.64 -17.49
N PHE A 87 -24.22 -9.14 -17.10
CA PHE A 87 -23.11 -8.83 -17.99
C PHE A 87 -21.92 -9.73 -17.67
N PHE A 88 -21.74 -10.77 -18.46
CA PHE A 88 -20.53 -11.61 -18.43
C PHE A 88 -19.46 -10.97 -19.30
N THR A 89 -18.66 -10.12 -18.68
CA THR A 89 -17.35 -9.78 -19.19
C THR A 89 -16.34 -10.36 -18.20
N ALA A 90 -15.35 -11.07 -18.69
CA ALA A 90 -14.29 -11.65 -17.86
C ALA A 90 -13.35 -10.54 -17.33
N VAL A 91 -13.85 -9.79 -16.35
CA VAL A 91 -13.08 -8.70 -15.71
C VAL A 91 -12.26 -9.21 -14.54
N ILE A 92 -11.08 -8.67 -14.39
CA ILE A 92 -10.19 -8.93 -13.26
C ILE A 92 -9.93 -7.65 -12.47
N PRO A 93 -9.44 -7.77 -11.21
CA PRO A 93 -9.03 -6.59 -10.44
C PRO A 93 -8.01 -5.74 -11.20
N ASN A 94 -8.17 -4.44 -11.11
CA ASN A 94 -7.43 -3.38 -11.80
C ASN A 94 -7.84 -3.12 -13.26
N ASP A 95 -8.69 -3.93 -13.89
CA ASP A 95 -9.22 -3.55 -15.20
C ASP A 95 -9.85 -2.17 -15.14
N ILE A 96 -9.59 -1.37 -16.17
CA ILE A 96 -10.27 -0.10 -16.41
C ILE A 96 -11.36 -0.37 -17.42
N VAL A 97 -12.60 -0.03 -17.09
CA VAL A 97 -13.77 -0.41 -17.85
C VAL A 97 -14.67 0.78 -18.19
N ALA A 98 -15.32 0.71 -19.36
CA ALA A 98 -16.46 1.55 -19.67
C ALA A 98 -17.74 0.88 -19.16
N PHE A 99 -18.62 1.63 -18.51
CA PHE A 99 -19.81 1.09 -17.84
C PHE A 99 -20.97 2.08 -17.80
N LYS A 100 -22.17 1.56 -17.53
CA LYS A 100 -23.37 2.32 -17.17
C LYS A 100 -23.85 1.93 -15.78
N ILE A 101 -24.63 2.79 -15.15
CA ILE A 101 -25.36 2.47 -13.91
C ILE A 101 -26.82 2.18 -14.28
N ASN A 102 -27.32 1.01 -13.88
CA ASN A 102 -28.70 0.62 -14.10
C ASN A 102 -29.64 1.13 -13.01
N ASP A 103 -30.95 0.92 -13.19
CA ASP A 103 -32.00 1.36 -12.26
C ASP A 103 -31.90 0.72 -10.85
N LYS A 104 -31.06 -0.31 -10.68
CA LYS A 104 -30.82 -0.99 -9.40
C LYS A 104 -29.57 -0.47 -8.68
N ASP A 105 -28.93 0.60 -9.17
CA ASP A 105 -27.64 1.10 -8.72
C ASP A 105 -26.48 0.08 -8.89
N GLU A 106 -26.55 -0.78 -9.92
CA GLU A 106 -25.49 -1.74 -10.28
C GLU A 106 -24.77 -1.27 -11.54
N ALA A 107 -23.49 -1.59 -11.65
CA ALA A 107 -22.70 -1.30 -12.85
C ALA A 107 -22.90 -2.38 -13.92
N GLU A 108 -23.26 -1.95 -15.09
CA GLU A 108 -23.28 -2.76 -16.31
C GLU A 108 -22.04 -2.45 -17.13
N ILE A 109 -21.11 -3.40 -17.18
CA ILE A 109 -19.84 -3.23 -17.89
C ILE A 109 -20.08 -3.36 -19.38
N HIS A 110 -19.64 -2.35 -20.13
CA HIS A 110 -19.78 -2.30 -21.58
C HIS A 110 -18.56 -2.89 -22.29
N SER A 111 -17.35 -2.50 -21.86
CA SER A 111 -16.08 -2.99 -22.42
C SER A 111 -14.91 -2.75 -21.47
N ILE A 112 -13.84 -3.52 -21.65
CA ILE A 112 -12.55 -3.29 -20.97
C ILE A 112 -11.77 -2.26 -21.79
N ILE A 113 -11.41 -1.14 -21.15
CA ILE A 113 -10.62 -0.07 -21.77
C ILE A 113 -9.13 -0.41 -21.72
N ASP A 114 -8.69 -0.89 -20.56
CA ASP A 114 -7.30 -1.26 -20.31
C ASP A 114 -7.22 -2.36 -19.26
N ARG A 115 -6.22 -3.22 -19.40
CA ARG A 115 -5.89 -4.30 -18.46
C ARG A 115 -4.44 -4.17 -18.03
N PRO A 116 -4.16 -3.38 -16.98
CA PRO A 116 -2.78 -3.14 -16.53
C PRO A 116 -2.04 -4.40 -16.09
N THR A 117 -2.77 -5.45 -15.70
CA THR A 117 -2.24 -6.74 -15.26
C THR A 117 -2.86 -7.87 -16.07
N SER A 118 -2.29 -8.17 -17.24
CA SER A 118 -2.73 -9.29 -18.09
C SER A 118 -2.12 -10.64 -17.67
N ASN A 119 -1.08 -10.63 -16.85
CA ASN A 119 -0.41 -11.83 -16.37
C ASN A 119 -1.03 -12.29 -15.05
N ILE A 120 -1.49 -13.55 -15.02
CA ILE A 120 -2.07 -14.17 -13.83
C ILE A 120 -1.44 -15.52 -13.55
N THR A 121 -1.33 -15.88 -12.29
CA THR A 121 -0.91 -17.22 -11.88
C THR A 121 -2.10 -18.16 -11.79
N CYS A 122 -1.90 -19.39 -12.26
CA CYS A 122 -2.92 -20.42 -12.28
C CYS A 122 -2.35 -21.74 -11.75
N GLU A 123 -3.20 -22.57 -11.15
CA GLU A 123 -2.92 -23.97 -10.84
C GLU A 123 -3.50 -24.86 -11.92
N VAL A 124 -2.74 -25.86 -12.32
CA VAL A 124 -3.21 -26.91 -13.26
C VAL A 124 -3.81 -28.05 -12.44
N SER A 125 -5.09 -28.33 -12.67
CA SER A 125 -5.77 -29.49 -12.07
C SER A 125 -6.10 -30.52 -13.13
N CYS A 126 -5.76 -31.79 -12.87
CA CYS A 126 -6.02 -32.90 -13.79
C CYS A 126 -7.02 -33.87 -13.16
N GLU A 127 -8.30 -33.77 -13.53
CA GLU A 127 -9.34 -34.68 -13.08
C GLU A 127 -9.89 -35.53 -14.25
N ALA A 128 -9.91 -36.84 -14.08
CA ALA A 128 -10.43 -37.77 -15.08
C ALA A 128 -9.82 -37.58 -16.50
N GLY A 129 -8.55 -37.18 -16.59
CA GLY A 129 -7.85 -36.95 -17.85
C GLY A 129 -8.14 -35.57 -18.50
N LYS A 130 -8.94 -34.75 -17.88
CA LYS A 130 -9.21 -33.38 -18.32
C LYS A 130 -8.35 -32.40 -17.52
N LYS A 131 -7.58 -31.56 -18.21
CA LYS A 131 -6.82 -30.48 -17.59
C LYS A 131 -7.73 -29.24 -17.45
N THR A 132 -7.75 -28.66 -16.26
CA THR A 132 -8.47 -27.41 -15.94
C THR A 132 -7.46 -26.41 -15.39
N ILE A 133 -7.49 -25.18 -15.89
CA ILE A 133 -6.64 -24.11 -15.45
C ILE A 133 -7.41 -23.28 -14.44
N ILE A 134 -6.97 -23.28 -13.19
CA ILE A 134 -7.63 -22.64 -12.05
C ILE A 134 -6.81 -21.41 -11.65
N PRO A 135 -7.30 -20.18 -11.93
CA PRO A 135 -6.59 -18.97 -11.56
C PRO A 135 -6.49 -18.78 -10.05
N TYR A 136 -5.31 -18.40 -9.56
CA TYR A 136 -5.15 -17.90 -8.22
C TYR A 136 -5.82 -16.51 -8.10
N HIS A 137 -6.75 -16.37 -7.20
CA HIS A 137 -7.35 -15.08 -6.83
C HIS A 137 -8.21 -14.35 -7.86
N SER A 138 -8.55 -14.96 -8.99
CA SER A 138 -9.51 -14.39 -9.93
C SER A 138 -10.76 -15.28 -10.04
N GLY A 139 -11.93 -14.67 -10.26
CA GLY A 139 -13.19 -15.38 -10.51
C GLY A 139 -13.44 -15.68 -11.99
N ILE A 140 -12.41 -15.67 -12.83
CA ILE A 140 -12.49 -15.90 -14.27
C ILE A 140 -12.15 -17.35 -14.62
N ASN A 141 -12.66 -17.83 -15.74
CA ASN A 141 -12.23 -19.09 -16.33
C ASN A 141 -11.17 -18.84 -17.40
N VAL A 142 -10.07 -19.58 -17.35
CA VAL A 142 -8.98 -19.47 -18.31
C VAL A 142 -8.84 -20.75 -19.10
N SER A 143 -8.67 -20.63 -20.43
CA SER A 143 -8.37 -21.74 -21.31
C SER A 143 -7.03 -21.54 -22.00
N LEU A 144 -6.22 -22.60 -22.03
CA LEU A 144 -4.99 -22.66 -22.81
C LEU A 144 -5.22 -23.52 -24.08
N SER A 145 -4.41 -23.29 -25.10
CA SER A 145 -4.38 -24.18 -26.26
C SER A 145 -3.92 -25.59 -25.90
N ASN A 146 -4.27 -26.58 -26.71
CA ASN A 146 -3.86 -27.97 -26.49
C ASN A 146 -2.34 -28.14 -26.56
N GLU A 147 -1.64 -27.32 -27.36
CA GLU A 147 -0.19 -27.32 -27.47
C GLU A 147 0.47 -26.83 -26.18
N GLU A 148 0.01 -25.69 -25.66
CA GLU A 148 0.56 -25.05 -24.44
C GLU A 148 0.27 -25.90 -23.19
N SER A 149 -0.87 -26.58 -23.16
CA SER A 149 -1.25 -27.41 -22.00
C SER A 149 -0.65 -28.82 -22.01
N LYS A 150 -0.02 -29.27 -23.12
CA LYS A 150 0.40 -30.65 -23.32
C LYS A 150 1.34 -31.16 -22.25
N GLU A 151 2.36 -30.41 -21.91
CA GLU A 151 3.43 -30.79 -20.98
C GLU A 151 3.13 -30.49 -19.52
N LEU A 152 2.06 -29.77 -19.23
CA LEU A 152 1.70 -29.38 -17.87
C LEU A 152 1.22 -30.58 -17.05
N LEU A 153 1.60 -30.64 -15.78
CA LEU A 153 1.25 -31.72 -14.84
C LEU A 153 0.21 -31.22 -13.82
N ASP A 154 -0.45 -32.18 -13.15
CA ASP A 154 -1.34 -31.86 -12.03
C ASP A 154 -0.57 -31.18 -10.90
N GLY A 155 -1.06 -30.04 -10.46
CA GLY A 155 -0.42 -29.25 -9.40
C GLY A 155 0.64 -28.27 -9.89
N ASP A 156 0.91 -28.19 -11.20
CA ASP A 156 1.80 -27.15 -11.71
C ASP A 156 1.20 -25.77 -11.46
N ILE A 157 2.04 -24.86 -10.99
CA ILE A 157 1.73 -23.43 -10.88
C ILE A 157 2.35 -22.72 -12.06
N ILE A 158 1.52 -22.08 -12.87
CA ILE A 158 1.91 -21.48 -14.15
C ILE A 158 1.60 -19.99 -14.17
N LEU A 159 2.38 -19.26 -14.94
CA LEU A 159 2.11 -17.87 -15.31
C LEU A 159 1.50 -17.83 -16.70
N VAL A 160 0.34 -17.19 -16.81
CA VAL A 160 -0.44 -17.12 -18.05
C VAL A 160 -0.70 -15.65 -18.36
N ASN A 161 -0.45 -15.24 -19.61
CA ASN A 161 -0.94 -13.96 -20.13
C ASN A 161 -2.37 -14.16 -20.66
N ILE A 162 -3.29 -13.31 -20.26
CA ILE A 162 -4.70 -13.41 -20.69
C ILE A 162 -5.05 -12.29 -21.66
N ASP A 163 -5.70 -12.66 -22.75
CA ASP A 163 -6.19 -11.71 -23.74
C ASP A 163 -7.33 -10.86 -23.19
N ILE A 164 -7.42 -9.63 -23.68
CA ILE A 164 -8.62 -8.81 -23.51
C ILE A 164 -9.64 -9.31 -24.53
N ASN A 165 -10.61 -10.11 -24.06
CA ASN A 165 -11.73 -10.55 -24.88
C ASN A 165 -13.04 -10.13 -24.22
N ASP A 166 -13.79 -9.24 -24.87
CA ASP A 166 -14.99 -8.60 -24.31
C ASP A 166 -16.27 -9.46 -24.44
N GLN A 167 -16.20 -10.63 -25.10
CA GLN A 167 -17.40 -11.36 -25.52
C GLN A 167 -17.49 -12.81 -25.02
N ASP A 168 -16.41 -13.37 -24.45
CA ASP A 168 -16.38 -14.77 -24.08
C ASP A 168 -16.50 -14.99 -22.58
N GLU A 169 -17.15 -16.09 -22.21
CA GLU A 169 -17.26 -16.60 -20.84
C GLU A 169 -15.92 -17.10 -20.29
N TYR A 170 -14.95 -17.32 -21.19
CA TYR A 170 -13.59 -17.79 -20.91
C TYR A 170 -12.57 -16.82 -21.47
N CYS A 171 -11.54 -16.48 -20.67
CA CYS A 171 -10.37 -15.78 -21.18
C CYS A 171 -9.45 -16.78 -21.90
N THR A 172 -9.04 -16.45 -23.12
CA THR A 172 -7.92 -17.14 -23.77
C THR A 172 -6.64 -16.77 -23.04
N GLY A 173 -5.89 -17.78 -22.62
CA GLY A 173 -4.60 -17.61 -21.96
C GLY A 173 -3.46 -18.11 -22.84
N HIS A 174 -2.30 -17.50 -22.68
CA HIS A 174 -1.04 -17.91 -23.30
C HIS A 174 -0.03 -18.24 -22.21
N LEU A 175 0.51 -19.45 -22.22
CA LEU A 175 1.48 -19.89 -21.24
C LEU A 175 2.78 -19.10 -21.38
N ILE A 176 3.18 -18.40 -20.31
CA ILE A 176 4.48 -17.70 -20.27
C ILE A 176 5.56 -18.65 -19.73
N LYS A 177 5.31 -19.23 -18.55
CA LYS A 177 6.25 -20.18 -17.91
C LYS A 177 5.56 -20.99 -16.80
N THR A 178 6.15 -22.13 -16.47
CA THR A 178 5.86 -22.82 -15.20
C THR A 178 6.69 -22.18 -14.10
N ILE A 179 6.03 -21.84 -12.98
CA ILE A 179 6.65 -21.19 -11.81
C ILE A 179 7.21 -22.26 -10.86
N GLY A 180 6.48 -23.33 -10.65
CA GLY A 180 6.81 -24.44 -9.76
C GLY A 180 5.63 -25.39 -9.57
N HIS A 181 5.63 -26.16 -8.50
CA HIS A 181 4.56 -27.08 -8.16
C HIS A 181 3.87 -26.68 -6.86
N LYS A 182 2.59 -27.01 -6.70
CA LYS A 182 1.77 -26.66 -5.52
C LYS A 182 2.38 -27.09 -4.17
N ASP A 183 3.24 -28.11 -4.19
CA ASP A 183 3.92 -28.64 -2.99
C ASP A 183 5.31 -27.99 -2.75
N ASP A 184 5.76 -27.09 -3.64
CA ASP A 184 7.03 -26.39 -3.46
C ASP A 184 6.96 -25.38 -2.30
N PRO A 185 8.05 -25.22 -1.55
CA PRO A 185 8.10 -24.25 -0.46
C PRO A 185 7.83 -22.82 -0.97
N ASN A 186 7.00 -22.09 -0.26
CA ASN A 186 6.65 -20.69 -0.54
C ASN A 186 5.99 -20.41 -1.91
N ILE A 187 5.61 -21.43 -2.68
CA ILE A 187 5.04 -21.28 -4.02
C ILE A 187 3.80 -20.38 -4.02
N LYS A 188 2.99 -20.44 -2.98
CA LYS A 188 1.81 -19.58 -2.83
C LYS A 188 2.18 -18.12 -2.66
N GLU A 189 3.23 -17.81 -1.91
CA GLU A 189 3.73 -16.43 -1.76
C GLU A 189 4.27 -15.91 -3.09
N ILE A 190 5.00 -16.76 -3.83
CA ILE A 190 5.53 -16.43 -5.17
C ILE A 190 4.36 -16.16 -6.13
N ALA A 191 3.34 -17.01 -6.13
CA ALA A 191 2.16 -16.84 -6.97
C ALA A 191 1.40 -15.54 -6.64
N VAL A 192 1.23 -15.25 -5.34
CA VAL A 192 0.62 -13.97 -4.90
C VAL A 192 1.46 -12.80 -5.39
N ALA A 193 2.77 -12.80 -5.15
CA ALA A 193 3.65 -11.71 -5.56
C ALA A 193 3.57 -11.44 -7.07
N ILE A 194 3.64 -12.48 -7.89
CA ILE A 194 3.59 -12.38 -9.35
C ILE A 194 2.23 -11.80 -9.81
N ASN A 195 1.11 -12.19 -9.20
CA ASN A 195 -0.21 -11.64 -9.52
C ASN A 195 -0.33 -10.14 -9.27
N TYR A 196 0.50 -9.60 -8.38
CA TYR A 196 0.56 -8.17 -8.09
C TYR A 196 1.73 -7.45 -8.77
N GLY A 197 2.43 -8.13 -9.69
CA GLY A 197 3.51 -7.57 -10.51
C GLY A 197 4.88 -7.58 -9.83
N PHE A 198 5.08 -8.43 -8.83
CA PHE A 198 6.36 -8.58 -8.13
C PHE A 198 6.98 -9.94 -8.41
N ASP A 199 8.23 -9.94 -8.84
CA ASP A 199 9.05 -11.12 -9.06
C ASP A 199 10.52 -10.83 -8.71
N ASN A 200 11.37 -11.85 -8.75
CA ASN A 200 12.82 -11.73 -8.60
C ASN A 200 13.54 -12.16 -9.88
N ASP A 201 12.92 -11.97 -11.05
CA ASP A 201 13.52 -12.26 -12.34
C ASP A 201 14.39 -11.09 -12.80
N TYR A 202 15.60 -11.38 -13.29
CA TYR A 202 16.55 -10.41 -13.79
C TYR A 202 17.11 -10.91 -15.11
N ASP A 203 17.13 -10.06 -16.14
CA ASP A 203 17.70 -10.37 -17.43
C ASP A 203 19.24 -10.34 -17.43
N GLU A 204 19.85 -10.81 -18.50
CA GLU A 204 21.32 -10.87 -18.62
C GLU A 204 21.95 -9.47 -18.57
N GLU A 205 21.32 -8.45 -19.18
CA GLU A 205 21.84 -7.07 -19.19
C GLU A 205 21.86 -6.49 -17.77
N TYR A 206 20.83 -6.73 -17.00
CA TYR A 206 20.80 -6.35 -15.58
C TYR A 206 21.92 -7.04 -14.79
N LEU A 207 22.11 -8.35 -14.98
CA LEU A 207 23.12 -9.13 -14.27
C LEU A 207 24.55 -8.70 -14.66
N GLU A 208 24.78 -8.27 -15.91
CA GLU A 208 26.08 -7.72 -16.33
C GLU A 208 26.36 -6.34 -15.71
N GLU A 209 25.34 -5.48 -15.56
CA GLU A 209 25.49 -4.23 -14.83
C GLU A 209 25.72 -4.46 -13.33
N LEU A 210 25.01 -5.43 -12.75
CA LEU A 210 25.15 -5.79 -11.34
C LEU A 210 26.58 -6.20 -10.97
N LYS A 211 27.30 -6.88 -11.88
CA LYS A 211 28.71 -7.27 -11.67
C LYS A 211 29.66 -6.06 -11.53
N LYS A 212 29.27 -4.89 -12.05
CA LYS A 212 30.06 -3.65 -11.98
C LYS A 212 29.87 -2.87 -10.69
N ILE A 213 28.80 -3.18 -9.93
CA ILE A 213 28.53 -2.53 -8.65
C ILE A 213 29.63 -2.92 -7.65
N PRO A 214 30.27 -1.96 -6.98
CA PRO A 214 31.34 -2.24 -5.99
C PRO A 214 30.76 -2.98 -4.78
N LYS A 215 31.60 -3.75 -4.13
CA LYS A 215 31.24 -4.50 -2.92
C LYS A 215 31.46 -3.71 -1.64
N ASP A 216 32.34 -2.72 -1.70
CA ASP A 216 32.71 -1.83 -0.59
C ASP A 216 33.06 -0.43 -1.10
N THR A 217 33.37 0.48 -0.19
CA THR A 217 33.65 1.88 -0.48
C THR A 217 35.15 2.20 -0.61
N SER A 218 36.02 1.20 -0.65
CA SER A 218 37.47 1.39 -0.59
C SER A 218 38.07 2.16 -1.77
N ASN A 219 37.44 2.09 -2.94
CA ASN A 219 37.87 2.78 -4.16
C ASN A 219 37.04 4.04 -4.49
N GLU A 220 36.16 4.47 -3.59
CA GLU A 220 35.30 5.62 -3.83
C GLU A 220 36.02 6.96 -3.61
N ASP A 221 35.71 7.94 -4.45
CA ASP A 221 36.17 9.32 -4.24
C ASP A 221 35.37 10.01 -3.14
N LEU A 222 36.00 10.19 -1.99
CA LEU A 222 35.39 10.83 -0.82
C LEU A 222 35.60 12.34 -0.77
N SER A 223 36.27 12.95 -1.76
CA SER A 223 36.67 14.38 -1.71
C SER A 223 35.48 15.34 -1.61
N LYS A 224 34.32 14.93 -2.10
CA LYS A 224 33.06 15.70 -2.08
C LYS A 224 32.09 15.25 -0.97
N ARG A 225 32.55 14.46 -0.01
CA ARG A 225 31.73 13.96 1.09
C ARG A 225 32.24 14.40 2.43
N ILE A 226 31.34 14.67 3.35
CA ILE A 226 31.68 14.93 4.74
C ILE A 226 31.93 13.62 5.45
N ASP A 227 33.06 13.51 6.12
CA ASP A 227 33.43 12.33 6.91
C ASP A 227 32.78 12.38 8.29
N LEU A 228 31.78 11.52 8.51
CA LEU A 228 31.04 11.32 9.75
C LEU A 228 31.36 9.96 10.41
N ARG A 229 32.40 9.26 9.98
CA ARG A 229 32.76 7.94 10.52
C ARG A 229 33.11 7.91 11.99
N ASN A 230 33.41 9.07 12.57
CA ASN A 230 33.69 9.19 14.00
C ASN A 230 32.43 9.36 14.87
N ASP A 231 31.29 9.67 14.28
CA ASP A 231 30.02 9.74 14.99
C ASP A 231 29.46 8.31 15.19
N ASP A 232 28.91 8.03 16.35
CA ASP A 232 28.41 6.70 16.71
C ASP A 232 27.01 6.46 16.12
N PHE A 233 26.93 6.34 14.81
CA PHE A 233 25.68 5.99 14.11
C PHE A 233 25.25 4.57 14.43
N VAL A 234 23.93 4.38 14.60
CA VAL A 234 23.30 3.08 14.80
C VAL A 234 22.07 2.94 13.89
N THR A 235 21.77 1.73 13.47
CA THR A 235 20.48 1.40 12.82
C THR A 235 19.53 0.77 13.84
N ILE A 236 18.21 1.02 13.75
CA ILE A 236 17.19 0.47 14.65
C ILE A 236 16.05 -0.09 13.80
N ASP A 237 15.98 -1.41 13.67
CA ASP A 237 15.12 -2.11 12.72
C ASP A 237 14.44 -3.34 13.33
N GLY A 238 13.73 -4.08 12.50
CA GLY A 238 13.29 -5.44 12.84
C GLY A 238 14.45 -6.41 12.96
N VAL A 239 14.30 -7.46 13.76
CA VAL A 239 15.36 -8.46 14.00
C VAL A 239 15.91 -9.04 12.69
N ASN A 240 15.00 -9.32 11.74
CA ASN A 240 15.32 -10.00 10.48
C ASN A 240 15.61 -9.05 9.30
N THR A 241 15.54 -7.72 9.49
CA THR A 241 15.82 -6.72 8.46
C THR A 241 17.25 -6.84 7.97
N LYS A 242 17.46 -6.85 6.65
CA LYS A 242 18.78 -6.92 6.01
C LYS A 242 19.09 -5.70 5.14
N ASP A 243 18.11 -4.95 4.77
CA ASP A 243 18.12 -3.77 3.91
C ASP A 243 17.89 -2.50 4.76
N MET A 244 18.88 -2.18 5.62
CA MET A 244 18.82 -1.02 6.47
C MET A 244 19.07 0.25 5.66
N ASP A 245 18.00 1.04 5.46
CA ASP A 245 18.01 2.31 4.71
C ASP A 245 18.59 3.46 5.54
N ASP A 246 18.34 3.49 6.86
CA ASP A 246 18.59 4.62 7.74
C ASP A 246 19.45 4.29 8.94
N ALA A 247 20.31 5.23 9.31
CA ALA A 247 21.07 5.24 10.54
C ALA A 247 20.93 6.60 11.24
N VAL A 248 20.90 6.58 12.56
CA VAL A 248 20.63 7.75 13.37
C VAL A 248 21.74 8.02 14.37
N PHE A 249 21.97 9.31 14.66
CA PHE A 249 22.89 9.81 15.66
C PHE A 249 22.31 11.04 16.33
N ALA A 250 22.64 11.29 17.60
CA ALA A 250 22.28 12.51 18.29
C ALA A 250 23.38 12.94 19.27
N ARG A 251 23.52 14.24 19.44
CA ARG A 251 24.35 14.84 20.51
C ARG A 251 23.71 16.09 21.08
N ARG A 252 24.00 16.39 22.33
CA ARG A 252 23.55 17.63 22.96
C ARG A 252 24.50 18.77 22.61
N LEU A 253 23.91 19.90 22.22
CA LEU A 253 24.63 21.13 21.92
C LEU A 253 24.81 22.00 23.19
N ASP A 254 25.77 22.93 23.18
CA ASP A 254 26.04 23.83 24.29
C ASP A 254 24.85 24.74 24.65
N ASN A 255 23.99 25.05 23.68
CA ASN A 255 22.74 25.81 23.90
C ASN A 255 21.63 24.98 24.54
N GLY A 256 21.87 23.69 24.80
CA GLY A 256 20.90 22.73 25.35
C GLY A 256 19.93 22.11 24.35
N ASN A 257 20.01 22.49 23.09
CA ASN A 257 19.26 21.81 22.00
C ASN A 257 19.92 20.47 21.66
N ILE A 258 19.24 19.67 20.84
CA ILE A 258 19.74 18.37 20.42
C ILE A 258 20.01 18.41 18.92
N GLU A 259 21.28 18.18 18.53
CA GLU A 259 21.60 17.90 17.13
C GLU A 259 21.22 16.44 16.85
N VAL A 260 20.41 16.23 15.82
CA VAL A 260 20.04 14.90 15.32
C VAL A 260 20.54 14.79 13.89
N LYS A 261 21.16 13.66 13.57
CA LYS A 261 21.56 13.30 12.20
C LYS A 261 20.81 12.05 11.77
N VAL A 262 20.16 12.16 10.63
CA VAL A 262 19.49 11.04 9.94
C VAL A 262 20.25 10.79 8.65
N SER A 263 20.97 9.67 8.58
CA SER A 263 21.80 9.27 7.44
C SER A 263 21.13 8.18 6.66
N ILE A 264 20.89 8.43 5.37
CA ILE A 264 20.17 7.52 4.47
C ILE A 264 21.14 6.98 3.43
N ALA A 265 21.06 5.69 3.13
CA ALA A 265 21.86 5.02 2.12
C ALA A 265 21.85 5.78 0.77
N ASP A 266 23.02 6.12 0.24
CA ASP A 266 23.15 6.89 -1.01
C ASP A 266 23.05 5.96 -2.23
N VAL A 267 21.86 5.40 -2.44
CA VAL A 267 21.58 4.45 -3.55
C VAL A 267 21.80 5.08 -4.92
N SER A 268 21.48 6.38 -5.06
CA SER A 268 21.64 7.11 -6.33
C SER A 268 23.10 7.25 -6.76
N HIS A 269 24.06 7.07 -5.84
CA HIS A 269 25.47 7.02 -6.19
C HIS A 269 25.84 5.78 -7.01
N TYR A 270 25.22 4.64 -6.71
CA TYR A 270 25.54 3.35 -7.36
C TYR A 270 24.63 3.04 -8.55
N ILE A 271 23.42 3.56 -8.56
CA ILE A 271 22.40 3.26 -9.57
C ILE A 271 22.15 4.52 -10.42
N HIS A 272 22.52 4.46 -11.68
CA HIS A 272 22.33 5.56 -12.64
C HIS A 272 20.92 5.54 -13.24
N PRO A 273 20.28 6.70 -13.51
CA PRO A 273 18.94 6.75 -14.13
C PRO A 273 18.83 6.04 -15.49
N ASP A 274 19.94 5.97 -16.25
CA ASP A 274 19.97 5.33 -17.57
C ASP A 274 20.30 3.82 -17.51
N SER A 275 20.53 3.27 -16.33
CA SER A 275 20.94 1.88 -16.15
C SER A 275 19.78 0.89 -16.30
N LYS A 276 20.09 -0.35 -16.68
CA LYS A 276 19.10 -1.45 -16.69
C LYS A 276 18.59 -1.74 -15.28
N ILE A 277 19.44 -1.55 -14.27
CA ILE A 277 19.07 -1.68 -12.85
C ILE A 277 17.99 -0.66 -12.50
N PHE A 278 18.15 0.61 -12.87
CA PHE A 278 17.14 1.64 -12.65
C PHE A 278 15.86 1.36 -13.43
N LYS A 279 15.97 0.94 -14.70
CA LYS A 279 14.81 0.58 -15.52
C LYS A 279 13.97 -0.49 -14.83
N ARG A 280 14.62 -1.57 -14.34
CA ARG A 280 13.93 -2.64 -13.61
C ARG A 280 13.33 -2.16 -12.28
N ALA A 281 14.04 -1.33 -11.52
CA ALA A 281 13.52 -0.70 -10.32
C ALA A 281 12.29 0.19 -10.61
N SER A 282 12.29 0.91 -11.75
CA SER A 282 11.16 1.73 -12.20
C SER A 282 9.94 0.90 -12.63
N GLU A 283 10.11 -0.37 -12.97
CA GLU A 283 9.01 -1.29 -13.21
C GLU A 283 8.36 -1.75 -11.91
N LYS A 284 9.15 -2.10 -10.92
CA LYS A 284 8.70 -2.56 -9.59
C LYS A 284 8.25 -1.42 -8.69
N THR A 285 8.95 -0.32 -8.68
CA THR A 285 8.81 0.92 -7.89
C THR A 285 8.86 0.76 -6.37
N THR A 286 8.67 -0.43 -5.83
CA THR A 286 8.78 -0.72 -4.40
C THR A 286 9.16 -2.19 -4.18
N SER A 287 9.77 -2.49 -3.04
CA SER A 287 9.91 -3.87 -2.57
C SER A 287 8.60 -4.36 -1.97
N LEU A 288 8.36 -5.67 -2.08
CA LEU A 288 7.24 -6.36 -1.43
C LEU A 288 7.78 -7.31 -0.36
N TYR A 289 7.25 -7.18 0.86
CA TYR A 289 7.64 -7.99 2.01
C TYR A 289 6.50 -8.94 2.36
N LEU A 290 6.64 -10.20 1.98
CA LEU A 290 5.75 -11.27 2.40
C LEU A 290 6.39 -12.02 3.58
N LYS A 291 5.65 -12.90 4.20
CA LYS A 291 6.05 -13.57 5.43
C LYS A 291 7.40 -14.28 5.36
N ASN A 292 7.59 -15.11 4.33
CA ASN A 292 8.80 -15.92 4.16
C ASN A 292 9.64 -15.47 2.96
N SER A 293 9.14 -14.54 2.16
CA SER A 293 9.72 -14.12 0.90
C SER A 293 9.77 -12.60 0.78
N VAL A 294 10.88 -12.09 0.28
CA VAL A 294 11.04 -10.68 -0.06
C VAL A 294 11.28 -10.55 -1.55
N PHE A 295 10.49 -9.68 -2.18
CA PHE A 295 10.65 -9.33 -3.58
C PHE A 295 11.24 -7.92 -3.65
N HIS A 296 12.57 -7.87 -3.65
CA HIS A 296 13.29 -6.61 -3.59
C HIS A 296 13.11 -5.78 -4.86
N MET A 297 13.07 -4.45 -4.71
CA MET A 297 13.16 -3.50 -5.83
C MET A 297 14.50 -3.65 -6.55
N PHE A 298 15.58 -3.82 -5.81
CA PHE A 298 16.91 -4.14 -6.32
C PHE A 298 17.33 -5.56 -5.96
N HIS A 299 18.26 -6.12 -6.73
CA HIS A 299 18.88 -7.40 -6.37
C HIS A 299 19.52 -7.33 -4.97
N HIS A 300 19.49 -8.46 -4.23
CA HIS A 300 19.95 -8.52 -2.84
C HIS A 300 21.41 -8.09 -2.63
N LEU A 301 22.29 -8.22 -3.64
CA LEU A 301 23.67 -7.72 -3.58
C LEU A 301 23.73 -6.19 -3.45
N ILE A 302 22.71 -5.48 -3.92
CA ILE A 302 22.57 -4.03 -3.75
C ILE A 302 21.84 -3.76 -2.44
N SER A 303 20.62 -4.29 -2.31
CA SER A 303 19.72 -3.96 -1.18
C SER A 303 20.25 -4.41 0.18
N ASN A 304 20.85 -5.60 0.27
CA ASN A 304 21.37 -6.13 1.52
C ASN A 304 22.91 -5.98 1.63
N GLY A 305 23.56 -5.62 0.51
CA GLY A 305 25.00 -5.48 0.37
C GLY A 305 25.51 -4.05 0.52
N ILE A 306 25.94 -3.45 -0.61
CA ILE A 306 26.62 -2.14 -0.61
C ILE A 306 25.75 -0.99 -0.12
N CYS A 307 24.45 -1.01 -0.39
CA CYS A 307 23.54 0.06 0.04
C CYS A 307 23.08 -0.10 1.49
N SER A 308 22.96 -1.32 2.02
CA SER A 308 22.54 -1.52 3.40
C SER A 308 23.54 -0.96 4.39
N LEU A 309 23.06 -0.19 5.37
CA LEU A 309 23.89 0.42 6.43
C LEU A 309 24.30 -0.62 7.49
N ASN A 310 24.92 -1.70 7.02
CA ASN A 310 25.41 -2.79 7.85
C ASN A 310 26.41 -2.27 8.92
N PRO A 311 26.44 -2.87 10.13
CA PRO A 311 27.38 -2.50 11.16
C PRO A 311 28.84 -2.82 10.78
N ASP A 312 29.78 -2.08 11.37
CA ASP A 312 31.22 -2.28 11.24
C ASP A 312 31.79 -2.15 9.82
N VAL A 313 31.09 -1.43 8.93
CA VAL A 313 31.55 -1.12 7.58
C VAL A 313 31.23 0.32 7.20
N ASP A 314 32.08 0.91 6.36
CA ASP A 314 31.84 2.24 5.82
C ASP A 314 30.74 2.21 4.76
N ARG A 315 29.85 3.21 4.76
CA ARG A 315 28.76 3.37 3.79
C ARG A 315 28.61 4.82 3.35
N LEU A 316 28.33 4.99 2.06
CA LEU A 316 27.99 6.29 1.50
C LEU A 316 26.53 6.62 1.81
N THR A 317 26.32 7.84 2.30
CA THR A 317 24.99 8.29 2.73
C THR A 317 24.70 9.71 2.28
N LYS A 318 23.43 10.10 2.36
CA LYS A 318 22.95 11.47 2.41
C LYS A 318 22.42 11.71 3.81
N THR A 319 22.96 12.71 4.49
CA THR A 319 22.64 13.00 5.88
C THR A 319 21.86 14.30 5.99
N VAL A 320 20.75 14.23 6.71
CA VAL A 320 20.00 15.39 7.18
C VAL A 320 20.40 15.66 8.62
N THR A 321 21.07 16.78 8.86
CA THR A 321 21.43 17.26 10.20
C THR A 321 20.40 18.30 10.62
N MET A 322 19.80 18.14 11.78
CA MET A 322 18.73 18.98 12.33
C MET A 322 19.04 19.38 13.76
N GLU A 323 18.76 20.62 14.13
CA GLU A 323 18.80 21.09 15.52
C GLU A 323 17.37 21.13 16.08
N VAL A 324 17.11 20.35 17.12
CA VAL A 324 15.81 20.21 17.79
C VAL A 324 15.83 20.99 19.10
N ASP A 325 14.95 21.98 19.24
CA ASP A 325 14.81 22.79 20.45
C ASP A 325 13.92 22.10 21.52
N LYS A 326 13.72 22.78 22.64
CA LYS A 326 12.90 22.28 23.75
C LYS A 326 11.42 22.07 23.38
N GLN A 327 10.91 22.75 22.38
CA GLN A 327 9.55 22.67 21.87
C GLN A 327 9.39 21.70 20.71
N GLY A 328 10.48 21.03 20.27
CA GLY A 328 10.50 20.13 19.13
C GLY A 328 10.54 20.83 17.78
N LYS A 329 10.78 22.16 17.76
CA LYS A 329 10.95 22.91 16.52
C LYS A 329 12.33 22.59 15.94
N ILE A 330 12.39 22.40 14.62
CA ILE A 330 13.60 22.11 13.87
C ILE A 330 14.16 23.42 13.30
N SER A 331 15.48 23.55 13.34
CA SER A 331 16.23 24.66 12.78
C SER A 331 17.62 24.22 12.36
N ASN A 332 18.37 25.09 11.70
CA ASN A 332 19.75 24.85 11.25
C ASN A 332 19.92 23.56 10.45
N THR A 333 18.91 23.23 9.62
CA THR A 333 18.92 22.02 8.80
C THR A 333 20.00 22.08 7.72
N LYS A 334 20.76 20.99 7.57
CA LYS A 334 21.70 20.77 6.48
C LYS A 334 21.45 19.42 5.84
N ILE A 335 21.55 19.38 4.51
CA ILE A 335 21.47 18.16 3.72
C ILE A 335 22.79 18.00 2.98
N GLU A 336 23.50 16.91 3.23
CA GLU A 336 24.88 16.77 2.78
C GLU A 336 25.18 15.33 2.33
N LYS A 337 26.06 15.16 1.35
CA LYS A 337 26.62 13.85 1.02
C LYS A 337 27.71 13.50 2.03
N THR A 338 27.62 12.34 2.60
CA THR A 338 28.44 11.93 3.74
C THR A 338 28.97 10.51 3.56
N ILE A 339 29.91 10.13 4.41
CA ILE A 339 30.30 8.75 4.66
C ILE A 339 30.18 8.48 6.16
N ILE A 340 29.56 7.39 6.52
CA ILE A 340 29.38 6.95 7.92
C ILE A 340 29.97 5.57 8.17
N HIS A 341 30.16 5.24 9.44
CA HIS A 341 30.50 3.91 9.93
C HIS A 341 29.48 3.52 11.00
N SER A 342 28.49 2.69 10.64
CA SER A 342 27.48 2.25 11.60
C SER A 342 28.10 1.36 12.67
N ARG A 343 27.89 1.68 13.95
CA ARG A 343 28.51 0.96 15.07
C ARG A 343 27.73 -0.29 15.45
N LYS A 344 26.42 -0.27 15.27
CA LYS A 344 25.56 -1.38 15.72
C LYS A 344 24.24 -1.41 14.95
N LYS A 345 23.85 -2.61 14.54
CA LYS A 345 22.48 -2.91 14.19
C LYS A 345 21.70 -3.22 15.46
N MET A 346 20.73 -2.40 15.79
CA MET A 346 19.82 -2.56 16.93
C MET A 346 18.47 -3.08 16.47
N ASN A 347 17.68 -3.65 17.38
CA ASN A 347 16.32 -4.02 17.11
C ASN A 347 15.33 -3.31 18.04
N TYR A 348 14.10 -3.11 17.58
CA TYR A 348 13.06 -2.39 18.32
C TYR A 348 12.84 -2.94 19.73
N ASN A 349 12.79 -4.27 19.90
CA ASN A 349 12.51 -4.89 21.19
C ASN A 349 13.58 -4.60 22.25
N ASP A 350 14.85 -4.61 21.85
CA ASP A 350 15.92 -4.33 22.78
C ASP A 350 16.04 -2.84 23.08
N VAL A 351 15.79 -1.96 22.09
CA VAL A 351 15.72 -0.51 22.32
C VAL A 351 14.56 -0.18 23.28
N ASP A 352 13.40 -0.83 23.15
CA ASP A 352 12.29 -0.67 24.10
C ASP A 352 12.71 -1.05 25.54
N LYS A 353 13.45 -2.15 25.71
CA LYS A 353 14.01 -2.53 27.03
C LYS A 353 14.91 -1.45 27.60
N VAL A 354 15.82 -0.88 26.76
CA VAL A 354 16.70 0.23 27.20
C VAL A 354 15.88 1.41 27.66
N LEU A 355 14.84 1.79 26.94
CA LEU A 355 13.95 2.89 27.31
C LEU A 355 13.13 2.62 28.58
N LEU A 356 12.88 1.35 28.91
CA LEU A 356 12.26 0.92 30.16
C LEU A 356 13.25 0.77 31.32
N GLY A 357 14.55 0.96 31.08
CA GLY A 357 15.60 0.92 32.10
C GLY A 357 16.30 -0.44 32.22
N GLU A 358 16.04 -1.39 31.34
CA GLU A 358 16.78 -2.64 31.23
C GLU A 358 18.01 -2.43 30.33
N ILE A 359 19.05 -3.23 30.49
CA ILE A 359 20.27 -3.14 29.68
C ILE A 359 20.50 -4.48 28.98
N PRO A 360 20.05 -4.64 27.73
CA PRO A 360 20.37 -5.81 26.93
C PRO A 360 21.88 -5.89 26.67
N ASN A 361 22.40 -7.11 26.54
CA ASN A 361 23.83 -7.35 26.31
C ASN A 361 24.33 -6.62 25.04
N GLY A 362 25.41 -5.86 25.17
CA GLY A 362 26.03 -5.10 24.09
C GLY A 362 25.33 -3.77 23.76
N TYR A 363 24.45 -3.27 24.65
CA TYR A 363 23.82 -1.94 24.54
C TYR A 363 24.39 -0.93 25.54
N GLU A 364 25.31 -1.35 26.41
CA GLU A 364 25.86 -0.57 27.52
C GLU A 364 26.40 0.79 27.08
N ASN A 365 27.12 0.83 25.95
CA ASN A 365 27.73 2.03 25.40
C ASN A 365 26.77 2.98 24.67
N TYR A 366 25.53 2.53 24.40
CA TYR A 366 24.58 3.27 23.57
C TYR A 366 23.38 3.80 24.36
N ILE A 367 23.33 3.59 25.66
CA ILE A 367 22.19 3.98 26.52
C ILE A 367 21.92 5.49 26.41
N GLU A 368 22.94 6.31 26.52
CA GLU A 368 22.82 7.77 26.47
C GLU A 368 22.42 8.25 25.07
N LEU A 369 22.93 7.63 24.00
CA LEU A 369 22.51 7.90 22.63
C LEU A 369 21.02 7.58 22.42
N ILE A 370 20.57 6.39 22.83
CA ILE A 370 19.18 5.95 22.71
C ILE A 370 18.24 6.90 23.48
N LYS A 371 18.60 7.27 24.71
CA LYS A 371 17.81 8.23 25.50
C LYS A 371 17.72 9.60 24.84
N LEU A 372 18.81 10.08 24.26
CA LEU A 372 18.86 11.38 23.61
C LEU A 372 18.06 11.39 22.30
N LEU A 373 18.16 10.32 21.50
CA LEU A 373 17.31 10.11 20.32
C LEU A 373 15.83 10.08 20.71
N ASN A 374 15.48 9.38 21.78
CA ASN A 374 14.10 9.32 22.26
C ASN A 374 13.62 10.67 22.80
N GLU A 375 14.48 11.45 23.48
CA GLU A 375 14.13 12.81 23.90
C GLU A 375 13.83 13.72 22.70
N ALA A 376 14.69 13.71 21.68
CA ALA A 376 14.50 14.50 20.48
C ALA A 376 13.21 14.08 19.73
N SER A 377 13.03 12.79 19.53
CA SER A 377 11.84 12.21 18.89
C SER A 377 10.55 12.56 19.65
N THR A 378 10.54 12.45 20.98
CA THR A 378 9.37 12.81 21.80
C THR A 378 9.00 14.29 21.66
N LYS A 379 10.00 15.19 21.60
CA LYS A 379 9.76 16.61 21.38
C LYS A 379 9.17 16.88 20.00
N ILE A 380 9.74 16.26 18.95
CA ILE A 380 9.22 16.35 17.57
C ILE A 380 7.77 15.83 17.52
N GLY A 381 7.51 14.65 18.09
CA GLY A 381 6.18 14.08 18.17
C GLY A 381 5.17 14.99 18.87
N SER A 382 5.59 15.61 20.00
CA SER A 382 4.74 16.57 20.73
C SER A 382 4.42 17.81 19.88
N ARG A 383 5.38 18.33 19.10
CA ARG A 383 5.15 19.40 18.15
C ARG A 383 4.11 18.98 17.10
N LEU A 384 4.33 17.83 16.44
CA LEU A 384 3.42 17.32 15.42
C LEU A 384 1.99 17.13 15.97
N GLU A 385 1.85 16.57 17.18
CA GLU A 385 0.55 16.41 17.82
C GLU A 385 -0.13 17.78 18.11
N ASN A 386 0.63 18.78 18.54
CA ASN A 386 0.13 20.13 18.75
C ASN A 386 -0.29 20.82 17.44
N ASP A 387 0.40 20.51 16.34
CA ASP A 387 0.14 21.06 15.02
C ASP A 387 -1.01 20.35 14.28
N GLY A 388 -1.57 19.27 14.86
CA GLY A 388 -2.76 18.59 14.32
C GLY A 388 -2.51 17.21 13.71
N PHE A 389 -1.34 16.60 13.93
CA PHE A 389 -1.07 15.21 13.51
C PHE A 389 -2.12 14.24 14.02
N ILE A 390 -2.70 13.44 13.14
CA ILE A 390 -3.75 12.47 13.45
C ILE A 390 -3.14 11.10 13.63
N SER A 391 -2.98 10.66 14.88
CA SER A 391 -2.57 9.28 15.19
C SER A 391 -3.81 8.39 15.23
N PHE A 392 -3.95 7.52 14.25
CA PHE A 392 -4.97 6.46 14.24
C PHE A 392 -4.45 5.24 15.00
N ALA A 393 -5.35 4.52 15.70
CA ALA A 393 -5.00 3.19 16.20
C ALA A 393 -5.00 2.23 15.01
N ASN A 394 -3.85 1.69 14.70
CA ASN A 394 -3.72 0.63 13.71
C ASN A 394 -3.82 -0.72 14.41
N GLU A 395 -4.49 -1.67 13.80
CA GLU A 395 -4.54 -3.07 14.25
C GLU A 395 -3.85 -3.89 13.15
N GLU A 396 -2.53 -3.98 13.20
CA GLU A 396 -1.83 -5.01 12.46
C GLU A 396 -1.59 -6.18 13.41
N PRO A 397 -2.26 -7.32 13.22
CA PRO A 397 -1.99 -8.48 14.04
C PRO A 397 -0.63 -9.06 13.68
N GLU A 398 0.24 -9.25 14.66
CA GLU A 398 1.39 -10.11 14.47
C GLU A 398 0.91 -11.56 14.46
N ILE A 399 0.93 -12.16 13.27
CA ILE A 399 0.57 -13.56 13.11
C ILE A 399 1.81 -14.39 13.40
N SER A 400 1.77 -15.16 14.50
CA SER A 400 2.80 -16.13 14.85
C SER A 400 2.57 -17.43 14.10
N TYR A 401 3.64 -18.04 13.64
CA TYR A 401 3.58 -19.27 12.87
C TYR A 401 4.51 -20.34 13.45
N ASN A 402 4.18 -21.62 13.27
CA ASN A 402 5.08 -22.72 13.57
C ASN A 402 6.12 -22.89 12.45
N ARG A 403 7.02 -23.89 12.61
CA ARG A 403 8.05 -24.21 11.59
C ARG A 403 7.48 -24.68 10.27
N ASP A 404 6.26 -25.20 10.27
CA ASP A 404 5.56 -25.72 9.11
C ASP A 404 4.75 -24.64 8.37
N GLY A 405 4.84 -23.38 8.83
CA GLY A 405 4.12 -22.25 8.23
C GLY A 405 2.66 -22.11 8.65
N GLU A 406 2.18 -22.88 9.64
CA GLU A 406 0.83 -22.76 10.14
C GLU A 406 0.72 -21.68 11.21
N ILE A 407 -0.38 -20.95 11.23
CA ILE A 407 -0.64 -19.92 12.24
C ILE A 407 -0.81 -20.58 13.60
N THR A 408 0.02 -20.22 14.55
CA THR A 408 -0.08 -20.68 15.95
C THR A 408 -0.81 -19.71 16.84
N ASP A 409 -0.62 -18.41 16.62
CA ASP A 409 -1.20 -17.36 17.45
C ASP A 409 -1.39 -16.05 16.67
N PHE A 410 -2.35 -15.24 17.13
CA PHE A 410 -2.57 -13.87 16.67
C PHE A 410 -2.24 -12.95 17.85
N LYS A 411 -1.11 -12.25 17.78
CA LYS A 411 -0.77 -11.21 18.75
C LYS A 411 -1.06 -9.84 18.13
N GLU A 412 -1.65 -8.96 18.91
CA GLU A 412 -1.68 -7.55 18.55
C GLU A 412 -0.25 -7.00 18.70
N ILE A 413 0.32 -6.44 17.64
CA ILE A 413 1.57 -5.68 17.75
C ILE A 413 1.28 -4.45 18.59
N ASP A 414 2.11 -4.20 19.57
CA ASP A 414 2.11 -2.91 20.25
C ASP A 414 2.79 -1.86 19.33
N GLU A 415 2.01 -1.29 18.42
CA GLU A 415 2.47 -0.18 17.56
C GLU A 415 2.83 1.06 18.37
N GLN A 416 2.51 1.08 19.64
CA GLN A 416 2.88 2.13 20.57
C GLN A 416 4.27 1.92 21.17
N SER A 417 5.05 0.94 20.67
CA SER A 417 6.44 0.74 21.07
C SER A 417 7.21 2.09 21.00
N PRO A 418 7.83 2.53 22.08
CA PRO A 418 8.62 3.76 22.11
C PRO A 418 9.72 3.76 21.05
N ALA A 419 10.37 2.63 20.81
CA ALA A 419 11.42 2.50 19.81
C ALA A 419 10.89 2.70 18.37
N ARG A 420 9.71 2.19 18.04
CA ARG A 420 9.09 2.43 16.73
C ARG A 420 8.73 3.89 16.55
N LYS A 421 8.13 4.53 17.56
CA LYS A 421 7.81 5.97 17.53
C LYS A 421 9.06 6.83 17.46
N LEU A 422 10.14 6.41 18.11
CA LEU A 422 11.43 7.09 18.03
C LEU A 422 11.87 7.23 16.57
N ILE A 423 11.93 6.13 15.84
CA ILE A 423 12.34 6.15 14.42
C ILE A 423 11.30 6.86 13.57
N GLU A 424 10.00 6.58 13.74
CA GLU A 424 8.91 7.22 12.99
C GLU A 424 9.03 8.75 13.00
N TYR A 425 9.14 9.37 14.17
CA TYR A 425 9.17 10.83 14.26
C TYR A 425 10.45 11.43 13.71
N LEU A 426 11.60 10.74 13.85
CA LEU A 426 12.85 11.18 13.23
C LEU A 426 12.78 11.10 11.70
N MET A 427 12.19 10.06 11.15
CA MET A 427 12.00 9.91 9.70
C MET A 427 10.99 10.94 9.17
N ILE A 428 9.89 11.19 9.89
CA ILE A 428 8.93 12.25 9.52
C ILE A 428 9.64 13.60 9.47
N ALA A 429 10.46 13.91 10.47
CA ALA A 429 11.21 15.16 10.53
C ALA A 429 12.19 15.31 9.37
N ALA A 430 13.00 14.29 9.08
CA ALA A 430 13.93 14.32 7.96
C ALA A 430 13.20 14.46 6.60
N ASN A 431 12.09 13.74 6.41
CA ASN A 431 11.25 13.84 5.21
C ASN A 431 10.62 15.23 5.06
N GLU A 432 10.16 15.85 6.16
CA GLU A 432 9.62 17.23 6.19
C GLU A 432 10.67 18.24 5.73
N GLU A 433 11.89 18.18 6.32
CA GLU A 433 12.97 19.12 6.00
C GLU A 433 13.45 18.96 4.55
N VAL A 434 13.57 17.74 4.05
CA VAL A 434 13.89 17.49 2.64
C VAL A 434 12.77 18.01 1.72
N ALA A 435 11.50 17.82 2.07
CA ALA A 435 10.38 18.36 1.29
C ALA A 435 10.39 19.89 1.22
N ILE A 436 10.71 20.56 2.32
CA ILE A 436 10.89 22.01 2.37
C ILE A 436 12.05 22.44 1.47
N TYR A 437 13.18 21.76 1.54
CA TYR A 437 14.36 22.04 0.69
C TYR A 437 14.01 21.92 -0.80
N LEU A 438 13.32 20.84 -1.20
CA LEU A 438 12.86 20.64 -2.58
C LEU A 438 11.86 21.72 -3.01
N LEU A 439 10.93 22.11 -2.16
CA LEU A 439 9.91 23.12 -2.48
C LEU A 439 10.55 24.47 -2.86
N TYR A 440 11.65 24.83 -2.21
CA TYR A 440 12.36 26.10 -2.45
C TYR A 440 13.52 25.97 -3.46
N SER A 441 13.79 24.78 -3.99
CA SER A 441 14.92 24.55 -4.91
C SER A 441 14.71 25.12 -6.31
N GLY A 442 13.46 25.35 -6.73
CA GLY A 442 13.08 25.73 -8.08
C GLY A 442 13.00 24.55 -9.07
N LEU A 443 13.37 23.33 -8.68
CA LEU A 443 13.20 22.12 -9.47
C LEU A 443 11.89 21.40 -9.14
N PRO A 444 11.30 20.65 -10.08
CA PRO A 444 10.21 19.75 -9.78
C PRO A 444 10.58 18.72 -8.71
N GLY A 445 9.81 18.65 -7.64
CA GLY A 445 9.99 17.68 -6.56
C GLY A 445 9.07 16.47 -6.68
N VAL A 446 9.35 15.42 -5.91
CA VAL A 446 8.44 14.30 -5.66
C VAL A 446 7.91 14.46 -4.25
N PHE A 447 6.60 14.68 -4.11
CA PHE A 447 5.94 14.89 -2.82
C PHE A 447 5.04 13.71 -2.47
N ARG A 448 4.92 13.43 -1.17
CA ARG A 448 3.92 12.51 -0.63
C ARG A 448 2.74 13.32 -0.15
N ILE A 449 1.68 13.34 -0.93
CA ILE A 449 0.52 14.18 -0.68
C ILE A 449 -0.66 13.40 -0.10
N HIS A 450 -1.43 14.07 0.75
CA HIS A 450 -2.64 13.51 1.34
C HIS A 450 -3.72 14.58 1.44
N GLU A 451 -4.78 14.41 0.66
CA GLU A 451 -5.88 15.36 0.57
C GLU A 451 -6.81 15.29 1.80
N SER A 452 -7.55 16.36 2.07
CA SER A 452 -8.62 16.36 3.08
C SER A 452 -9.73 15.34 2.74
N PRO A 453 -10.38 14.73 3.75
CA PRO A 453 -11.44 13.76 3.52
C PRO A 453 -12.76 14.44 3.09
N ASP A 454 -13.69 13.65 2.54
CA ASP A 454 -15.06 14.14 2.24
C ASP A 454 -15.84 14.35 3.56
N ILE A 455 -16.31 15.57 3.77
CA ILE A 455 -17.09 15.96 4.95
C ILE A 455 -18.33 15.08 5.16
N ARG A 456 -18.96 14.61 4.08
CA ARG A 456 -20.16 13.75 4.17
C ARG A 456 -19.79 12.41 4.78
N LYS A 457 -18.66 11.82 4.34
CA LYS A 457 -18.13 10.54 4.86
C LYS A 457 -17.73 10.66 6.33
N ILE A 458 -17.08 11.76 6.72
CA ILE A 458 -16.74 12.01 8.13
C ILE A 458 -18.01 12.15 8.98
N ASN A 459 -19.04 12.86 8.52
CA ASN A 459 -20.30 12.96 9.22
C ASN A 459 -21.05 11.61 9.29
N GLU A 460 -20.89 10.72 8.31
CA GLU A 460 -21.37 9.34 8.40
C GLU A 460 -20.64 8.52 9.47
N ALA A 461 -19.32 8.69 9.59
CA ALA A 461 -18.54 8.10 10.67
C ALA A 461 -19.04 8.59 12.03
N ILE A 462 -19.19 9.92 12.21
CA ILE A 462 -19.74 10.52 13.43
C ILE A 462 -21.13 9.97 13.75
N LYS A 463 -22.00 9.83 12.75
CA LYS A 463 -23.32 9.23 12.93
C LYS A 463 -23.23 7.80 13.45
N SER A 464 -22.32 6.99 12.91
CA SER A 464 -22.10 5.60 13.34
C SER A 464 -21.57 5.56 14.77
N VAL A 465 -20.60 6.39 15.11
CA VAL A 465 -20.05 6.50 16.47
C VAL A 465 -21.11 6.97 17.48
N ASN A 466 -21.99 7.88 17.09
CA ASN A 466 -23.08 8.34 17.96
C ASN A 466 -24.10 7.22 18.26
N THR A 467 -24.20 6.17 17.43
CA THR A 467 -25.02 4.99 17.77
C THR A 467 -24.45 4.21 18.97
N LEU A 468 -23.14 4.39 19.29
CA LEU A 468 -22.50 3.84 20.49
C LEU A 468 -22.83 4.64 21.77
N GLY A 469 -23.71 5.63 21.67
CA GLY A 469 -24.08 6.49 22.80
C GLY A 469 -23.15 7.69 23.00
N LYS A 470 -22.26 7.96 22.05
CA LYS A 470 -21.42 9.16 22.05
C LYS A 470 -22.23 10.35 21.56
N LYS A 471 -21.79 11.56 21.93
CA LYS A 471 -22.48 12.82 21.59
C LYS A 471 -21.51 13.75 20.81
N ILE A 472 -20.99 13.24 19.68
CA ILE A 472 -20.11 14.01 18.81
C ILE A 472 -20.98 14.87 17.89
N LYS A 473 -20.68 16.16 17.83
CA LYS A 473 -21.36 17.09 16.91
C LYS A 473 -20.90 16.82 15.49
N TYR A 474 -21.82 16.99 14.53
CA TYR A 474 -21.46 16.97 13.10
C TYR A 474 -20.54 18.15 12.79
N VAL A 475 -19.55 17.89 11.93
CA VAL A 475 -18.61 18.92 11.49
C VAL A 475 -19.15 19.65 10.27
N LYS A 476 -18.80 20.93 10.16
CA LYS A 476 -19.19 21.80 9.04
C LYS A 476 -18.09 21.93 8.00
N GLU A 477 -16.86 21.67 8.41
CA GLU A 477 -15.65 21.73 7.59
C GLU A 477 -14.66 20.69 8.10
N VAL A 478 -13.75 20.24 7.24
CA VAL A 478 -12.73 19.20 7.54
C VAL A 478 -11.36 19.58 6.98
N ASP A 479 -11.19 20.79 6.48
CA ASP A 479 -9.92 21.21 5.88
C ASP A 479 -8.79 21.35 6.90
N ASP A 480 -9.14 21.69 8.15
CA ASP A 480 -8.21 21.67 9.29
C ASP A 480 -8.13 20.27 9.89
N PRO A 481 -6.95 19.60 9.85
CA PRO A 481 -6.74 18.29 10.46
C PRO A 481 -7.07 18.22 11.95
N MET A 482 -6.90 19.33 12.67
CA MET A 482 -7.20 19.41 14.11
C MET A 482 -8.66 19.07 14.43
N VAL A 483 -9.58 19.27 13.49
CA VAL A 483 -10.99 18.92 13.68
C VAL A 483 -11.16 17.43 13.90
N ILE A 484 -10.56 16.61 13.04
CA ILE A 484 -10.61 15.14 13.16
C ILE A 484 -9.74 14.67 14.31
N GLN A 485 -8.56 15.25 14.48
CA GLN A 485 -7.66 14.93 15.60
C GLN A 485 -8.36 15.05 16.95
N ARG A 486 -9.07 16.18 17.20
CA ARG A 486 -9.81 16.39 18.45
C ARG A 486 -10.92 15.36 18.66
N ILE A 487 -11.61 14.97 17.59
CA ILE A 487 -12.62 13.89 17.66
C ILE A 487 -11.96 12.59 18.08
N ILE A 488 -10.90 12.16 17.40
CA ILE A 488 -10.17 10.91 17.70
C ILE A 488 -9.61 10.94 19.11
N ASN A 489 -8.94 12.02 19.51
CA ASN A 489 -8.35 12.18 20.84
C ASN A 489 -9.40 12.14 21.95
N SER A 490 -10.60 12.68 21.73
CA SER A 490 -11.70 12.63 22.70
C SER A 490 -12.19 11.20 22.98
N LEU A 491 -11.88 10.26 22.09
CA LEU A 491 -12.31 8.86 22.14
C LEU A 491 -11.22 7.90 22.57
N LYS A 492 -9.97 8.33 22.76
CA LYS A 492 -8.82 7.47 23.12
C LYS A 492 -9.06 6.56 24.34
N LYS A 493 -9.87 6.99 25.29
CA LYS A 493 -10.21 6.22 26.51
C LYS A 493 -11.45 5.34 26.35
N ASP A 494 -12.01 5.24 25.17
CA ASP A 494 -13.20 4.43 24.91
C ASP A 494 -12.83 2.97 24.65
N ASN A 495 -13.62 2.03 25.17
CA ASN A 495 -13.41 0.59 24.93
C ASN A 495 -13.50 0.20 23.45
N ASN A 496 -14.16 1.02 22.62
CA ASN A 496 -14.28 0.82 21.17
C ASN A 496 -13.32 1.73 20.39
N TYR A 497 -12.31 2.33 21.04
CA TYR A 497 -11.42 3.30 20.41
C TYR A 497 -10.79 2.77 19.11
N LYS A 498 -10.25 1.56 19.14
CA LYS A 498 -9.62 0.92 17.96
C LYS A 498 -10.61 0.84 16.79
N VAL A 499 -11.83 0.31 17.03
CA VAL A 499 -12.86 0.17 15.97
C VAL A 499 -13.32 1.53 15.45
N ILE A 500 -13.42 2.53 16.32
CA ILE A 500 -13.78 3.90 15.93
C ILE A 500 -12.66 4.55 15.12
N SER A 501 -11.42 4.42 15.56
CA SER A 501 -10.25 4.93 14.86
C SER A 501 -10.16 4.37 13.44
N ASN A 502 -10.30 3.05 13.29
CA ASN A 502 -10.35 2.38 12.00
C ASN A 502 -11.53 2.83 11.12
N LEU A 503 -12.67 3.14 11.71
CA LEU A 503 -13.80 3.69 10.96
C LEU A 503 -13.45 5.06 10.34
N PHE A 504 -12.83 5.95 11.10
CA PHE A 504 -12.38 7.24 10.57
C PHE A 504 -11.28 7.08 9.53
N LEU A 505 -10.28 6.23 9.79
CA LEU A 505 -9.20 5.93 8.83
C LEU A 505 -9.75 5.47 7.47
N ARG A 506 -10.77 4.62 7.44
CA ARG A 506 -11.41 4.14 6.19
C ARG A 506 -12.09 5.25 5.38
N PHE A 507 -12.44 6.37 5.99
CA PHE A 507 -13.04 7.53 5.32
C PHE A 507 -12.03 8.59 4.94
N MET A 508 -10.76 8.45 5.36
CA MET A 508 -9.67 9.28 4.86
C MET A 508 -9.39 8.96 3.39
N LYS A 509 -8.91 9.94 2.65
CA LYS A 509 -8.34 9.68 1.33
C LYS A 509 -7.02 8.91 1.48
N ARG A 510 -6.56 8.29 0.42
CA ARG A 510 -5.24 7.63 0.43
C ARG A 510 -4.17 8.65 0.06
N ALA A 511 -3.03 8.58 0.73
CA ALA A 511 -1.85 9.31 0.32
C ALA A 511 -1.31 8.77 -1.01
N ARG A 512 -0.70 9.63 -1.82
CA ARG A 512 -0.11 9.30 -3.12
C ARG A 512 1.11 10.15 -3.40
N TYR A 513 1.91 9.74 -4.37
CA TYR A 513 3.01 10.56 -4.87
C TYR A 513 2.53 11.52 -5.95
N SER A 514 3.10 12.72 -6.00
CA SER A 514 2.78 13.76 -6.98
C SER A 514 3.95 14.73 -7.11
N THR A 515 4.07 15.35 -8.27
CA THR A 515 4.97 16.51 -8.45
C THR A 515 4.35 17.81 -7.95
N ASP A 516 3.03 17.85 -7.73
CA ASP A 516 2.34 19.00 -7.14
C ASP A 516 2.25 18.83 -5.62
N ASN A 517 2.77 19.81 -4.89
CA ASN A 517 2.67 19.83 -3.43
C ASN A 517 1.32 20.44 -2.99
N ILE A 518 0.49 19.64 -2.33
CA ILE A 518 -0.75 20.09 -1.67
C ILE A 518 -0.73 19.82 -0.16
N GLY A 519 0.42 19.43 0.38
CA GLY A 519 0.59 19.06 1.78
C GLY A 519 0.13 17.63 2.10
N HIS A 520 0.26 17.26 3.36
CA HIS A 520 -0.12 15.95 3.87
C HIS A 520 -1.09 16.07 5.05
N TYR A 521 -2.38 15.94 4.77
CA TYR A 521 -3.46 16.19 5.73
C TYR A 521 -3.31 15.44 7.06
N ALA A 522 -3.11 14.12 7.06
CA ALA A 522 -3.05 13.33 8.30
C ALA A 522 -1.80 13.66 9.15
N LEU A 523 -0.70 14.08 8.54
CA LEU A 523 0.49 14.54 9.25
C LEU A 523 0.39 16.02 9.66
N SER A 524 -0.58 16.74 9.14
CA SER A 524 -0.73 18.21 9.32
C SER A 524 0.49 19.00 8.84
N LEU A 525 1.13 18.54 7.74
CA LEU A 525 2.31 19.15 7.16
C LEU A 525 1.99 19.85 5.84
N SER A 526 2.51 21.05 5.64
CA SER A 526 2.35 21.84 4.41
C SER A 526 3.16 21.29 3.24
N SER A 527 4.23 20.54 3.51
CA SER A 527 5.05 19.85 2.53
C SER A 527 5.60 18.57 3.14
N TYR A 528 5.55 17.48 2.40
CA TYR A 528 6.07 16.20 2.84
C TYR A 528 6.55 15.38 1.64
N THR A 529 7.67 14.70 1.80
CA THR A 529 8.19 13.75 0.82
C THR A 529 8.58 12.45 1.49
N HIS A 530 8.88 11.44 0.71
CA HIS A 530 9.60 10.27 1.16
C HIS A 530 11.04 10.36 0.66
N PHE A 531 11.99 10.31 1.57
CA PHE A 531 13.44 10.39 1.31
C PHE A 531 14.19 9.24 2.00
N THR A 532 13.62 8.69 3.06
CA THR A 532 14.33 7.86 4.05
C THR A 532 14.43 6.37 3.68
N SER A 533 13.92 5.93 2.51
CA SER A 533 13.98 4.50 2.14
C SER A 533 14.25 4.26 0.65
N PRO A 534 15.38 4.72 0.08
CA PRO A 534 15.68 4.59 -1.35
C PRO A 534 16.03 3.16 -1.79
N ILE A 535 16.38 2.25 -0.87
CA ILE A 535 16.64 0.84 -1.20
C ILE A 535 15.35 0.14 -1.63
N ARG A 536 14.22 0.53 -1.03
CA ARG A 536 12.94 -0.17 -1.22
C ARG A 536 11.82 0.67 -1.81
N ARG A 537 12.02 1.97 -2.09
CA ARG A 537 11.01 2.84 -2.73
C ARG A 537 11.64 3.71 -3.80
N LEU A 538 11.09 3.63 -5.00
CA LEU A 538 11.55 4.45 -6.14
C LEU A 538 11.36 5.95 -5.90
N ALA A 539 10.26 6.35 -5.26
CA ALA A 539 9.99 7.76 -4.98
C ALA A 539 11.11 8.42 -4.17
N ASP A 540 11.63 7.72 -3.16
CA ASP A 540 12.77 8.17 -2.36
C ASP A 540 14.05 8.26 -3.20
N LEU A 541 14.28 7.28 -4.07
CA LEU A 541 15.42 7.32 -4.99
C LEU A 541 15.35 8.50 -5.97
N LEU A 542 14.17 8.82 -6.48
CA LEU A 542 13.97 9.99 -7.34
C LEU A 542 14.28 11.30 -6.58
N VAL A 543 13.88 11.40 -5.32
CA VAL A 543 14.28 12.51 -4.45
C VAL A 543 15.79 12.57 -4.29
N HIS A 544 16.47 11.44 -4.12
CA HIS A 544 17.94 11.38 -4.05
C HIS A 544 18.62 11.89 -5.33
N TYR A 545 18.09 11.59 -6.52
CA TYR A 545 18.63 12.15 -7.77
C TYR A 545 18.44 13.66 -7.87
N ILE A 546 17.30 14.19 -7.44
CA ILE A 546 17.07 15.65 -7.42
C ILE A 546 18.07 16.31 -6.44
N LEU A 547 18.27 15.70 -5.27
CA LEU A 547 19.28 16.19 -4.31
C LEU A 547 20.70 16.11 -4.87
N ASP A 548 21.07 15.10 -5.67
CA ASP A 548 22.38 15.02 -6.30
C ASP A 548 22.61 16.20 -7.28
N ILE A 549 21.59 16.58 -8.04
CA ILE A 549 21.66 17.78 -8.90
C ILE A 549 21.91 19.02 -8.02
N LEU A 550 21.12 19.21 -6.97
CA LEU A 550 21.20 20.40 -6.13
C LEU A 550 22.50 20.51 -5.31
N LEU A 551 23.05 19.37 -4.85
CA LEU A 551 24.20 19.33 -3.95
C LEU A 551 25.55 19.25 -4.69
N ILE A 552 25.59 18.63 -5.87
CA ILE A 552 26.83 18.35 -6.60
C ILE A 552 26.95 19.17 -7.87
N HIS A 553 25.83 19.39 -8.56
CA HIS A 553 25.76 19.98 -9.89
C HIS A 553 24.72 21.10 -9.98
N PRO A 554 24.77 22.11 -9.06
CA PRO A 554 23.78 23.20 -9.07
C PRO A 554 23.80 24.00 -10.38
N GLU A 555 24.92 23.98 -11.14
CA GLU A 555 25.04 24.58 -12.47
C GLU A 555 24.11 23.95 -13.50
N LEU A 556 23.71 22.69 -13.34
CA LEU A 556 22.79 22.03 -14.25
C LEU A 556 21.36 22.55 -14.11
N CYS A 557 21.00 23.15 -12.97
CA CYS A 557 19.63 23.65 -12.73
C CYS A 557 19.17 24.66 -13.80
N GLU A 558 20.11 25.48 -14.32
CA GLU A 558 19.79 26.48 -15.35
C GLU A 558 19.52 25.85 -16.74
N HIS A 559 19.89 24.61 -16.95
CA HIS A 559 19.79 23.90 -18.25
C HIS A 559 18.71 22.82 -18.26
N ILE A 560 18.04 22.58 -17.14
CA ILE A 560 16.98 21.56 -17.04
C ILE A 560 15.69 22.11 -17.64
N ASP A 561 15.08 21.33 -18.54
CA ASP A 561 13.71 21.57 -18.99
C ASP A 561 12.76 21.14 -17.84
N ILE A 562 12.21 22.15 -17.17
CA ILE A 562 11.36 21.98 -15.98
C ILE A 562 10.09 21.21 -16.32
N ASP A 563 9.48 21.49 -17.47
CA ASP A 563 8.21 20.87 -17.87
C ASP A 563 8.43 19.39 -18.25
N ASP A 564 9.48 19.06 -19.00
CA ASP A 564 9.85 17.68 -19.33
C ASP A 564 10.21 16.87 -18.08
N MET A 565 11.01 17.46 -17.17
CA MET A 565 11.35 16.83 -15.90
C MET A 565 10.09 16.55 -15.06
N LYS A 566 9.20 17.54 -14.97
CA LYS A 566 7.94 17.40 -14.21
C LYS A 566 7.06 16.28 -14.78
N GLU A 567 6.91 16.23 -16.10
CA GLU A 567 6.13 15.18 -16.77
C GLU A 567 6.70 13.78 -16.52
N LYS A 568 8.01 13.61 -16.66
CA LYS A 568 8.69 12.33 -16.38
C LYS A 568 8.54 11.90 -14.93
N LEU A 569 8.76 12.81 -13.99
CA LEU A 569 8.59 12.52 -12.56
C LEU A 569 7.13 12.17 -12.23
N GLN A 570 6.13 12.86 -12.84
CA GLN A 570 4.72 12.55 -12.57
C GLN A 570 4.36 11.13 -13.03
N LYS A 571 4.86 10.66 -14.17
CA LYS A 571 4.67 9.27 -14.62
C LYS A 571 5.21 8.26 -13.61
N HIS A 572 6.38 8.52 -13.04
CA HIS A 572 6.93 7.69 -11.98
C HIS A 572 6.11 7.77 -10.67
N CYS A 573 5.62 8.95 -10.30
CA CYS A 573 4.75 9.15 -9.14
C CYS A 573 3.45 8.34 -9.24
N ASP A 574 2.81 8.36 -10.40
CA ASP A 574 1.56 7.63 -10.65
C ASP A 574 1.80 6.12 -10.56
N LYS A 575 2.87 5.63 -11.21
CA LYS A 575 3.25 4.22 -11.15
C LYS A 575 3.65 3.78 -9.75
N ALA A 576 4.44 4.58 -9.01
CA ALA A 576 4.82 4.28 -7.64
C ALA A 576 3.58 4.21 -6.72
N SER A 577 2.63 5.14 -6.89
CA SER A 577 1.36 5.12 -6.15
C SER A 577 0.49 3.91 -6.49
N PHE A 578 0.52 3.45 -7.73
CA PHE A 578 -0.18 2.24 -8.16
C PHE A 578 0.46 0.99 -7.55
N MET A 579 1.77 0.82 -7.71
CA MET A 579 2.49 -0.38 -7.24
C MET A 579 2.54 -0.49 -5.71
N GLU A 580 2.58 0.64 -4.99
CA GLU A 580 2.43 0.65 -3.53
C GLU A 580 1.09 0.03 -3.11
N ARG A 581 0.01 0.33 -3.83
CA ARG A 581 -1.31 -0.31 -3.59
C ARG A 581 -1.29 -1.80 -3.92
N GLN A 582 -0.58 -2.20 -4.97
CA GLN A 582 -0.43 -3.62 -5.32
C GLN A 582 0.33 -4.37 -4.21
N ALA A 583 1.40 -3.79 -3.68
CA ALA A 583 2.15 -4.38 -2.56
C ALA A 583 1.23 -4.56 -1.33
N GLN A 584 0.50 -3.51 -0.93
CA GLN A 584 -0.46 -3.60 0.18
C GLN A 584 -1.55 -4.67 -0.05
N HIS A 585 -2.04 -4.81 -1.28
CA HIS A 585 -3.03 -5.85 -1.60
C HIS A 585 -2.41 -7.24 -1.54
N ALA A 586 -1.15 -7.43 -1.98
CA ALA A 586 -0.45 -8.70 -1.90
C ALA A 586 -0.24 -9.13 -0.44
N GLU A 587 0.20 -8.22 0.42
CA GLU A 587 0.36 -8.45 1.87
C GLU A 587 -0.98 -8.84 2.53
N GLN A 588 -2.05 -8.08 2.25
CA GLN A 588 -3.39 -8.37 2.75
C GLN A 588 -3.95 -9.70 2.23
N ASP A 589 -3.68 -10.03 0.97
CA ASP A 589 -4.12 -11.29 0.37
C ASP A 589 -3.44 -12.49 1.01
N GLN A 590 -2.13 -12.41 1.27
CA GLN A 590 -1.38 -13.45 1.97
C GLN A 590 -1.89 -13.64 3.40
N GLU A 591 -2.06 -12.54 4.14
CA GLU A 591 -2.58 -12.58 5.51
C GLU A 591 -3.98 -13.21 5.55
N THR A 592 -4.86 -12.76 4.67
CA THR A 592 -6.23 -13.28 4.57
C THR A 592 -6.24 -14.79 4.25
N GLU A 593 -5.40 -15.25 3.32
CA GLU A 593 -5.30 -16.66 2.97
C GLU A 593 -4.83 -17.51 4.16
N ALA A 594 -3.81 -17.05 4.88
CA ALA A 594 -3.29 -17.75 6.05
C ALA A 594 -4.38 -17.90 7.14
N ILE A 595 -5.14 -16.83 7.41
CA ILE A 595 -6.23 -16.85 8.41
C ILE A 595 -7.37 -17.78 7.98
N ILE A 596 -7.79 -17.72 6.71
CA ILE A 596 -8.86 -18.58 6.18
C ILE A 596 -8.43 -20.06 6.20
N SER A 597 -7.17 -20.34 5.85
CA SER A 597 -6.61 -21.69 5.93
C SER A 597 -6.64 -22.24 7.36
N ARG A 598 -6.32 -21.41 8.37
CA ARG A 598 -6.48 -21.81 9.76
C ARG A 598 -7.95 -22.05 10.12
N MET A 599 -8.84 -21.12 9.75
CA MET A 599 -10.27 -21.24 10.08
C MET A 599 -10.91 -22.49 9.45
N SER A 600 -10.45 -22.92 8.27
CA SER A 600 -10.94 -24.15 7.64
C SER A 600 -10.65 -25.42 8.44
N LYS A 601 -9.58 -25.42 9.25
CA LYS A 601 -9.22 -26.52 10.16
C LYS A 601 -9.95 -26.46 11.49
N HIS A 602 -10.63 -25.34 11.79
CA HIS A 602 -11.25 -25.03 13.08
C HIS A 602 -12.75 -24.71 12.95
N ILE A 603 -13.45 -25.36 11.98
CA ILE A 603 -14.90 -25.23 11.83
C ILE A 603 -15.59 -25.76 13.08
N GLY A 604 -16.57 -25.01 13.61
CA GLY A 604 -17.29 -25.32 14.83
C GLY A 604 -16.72 -24.64 16.08
N GLU A 605 -15.53 -24.05 16.02
CA GLU A 605 -14.97 -23.29 17.13
C GLU A 605 -15.63 -21.93 17.32
N GLU A 606 -15.56 -21.44 18.56
CA GLU A 606 -16.17 -20.19 18.98
C GLU A 606 -15.13 -19.09 19.13
N TYR A 607 -15.46 -17.90 18.62
CA TYR A 607 -14.59 -16.73 18.66
C TYR A 607 -15.33 -15.48 19.10
N THR A 608 -14.59 -14.56 19.72
CA THR A 608 -15.11 -13.21 19.99
C THR A 608 -14.85 -12.31 18.79
N ALA A 609 -15.91 -11.74 18.24
CA ALA A 609 -15.84 -10.83 17.08
C ALA A 609 -16.55 -9.50 17.38
N THR A 610 -16.22 -8.46 16.61
CA THR A 610 -16.83 -7.14 16.74
C THR A 610 -17.69 -6.82 15.53
N VAL A 611 -18.92 -6.35 15.74
CA VAL A 611 -19.82 -5.95 14.67
C VAL A 611 -19.31 -4.68 13.98
N LEU A 612 -19.05 -4.77 12.67
CA LEU A 612 -18.59 -3.64 11.85
C LEU A 612 -19.70 -3.01 10.99
N GLU A 613 -20.63 -3.82 10.54
CA GLU A 613 -21.69 -3.37 9.65
C GLU A 613 -23.01 -4.07 9.95
N VAL A 614 -24.07 -3.27 9.92
CA VAL A 614 -25.44 -3.75 10.19
C VAL A 614 -26.36 -3.25 9.11
N GLY A 615 -26.96 -4.18 8.34
CA GLY A 615 -27.83 -3.83 7.24
C GLY A 615 -28.28 -5.04 6.42
N LYS A 616 -28.40 -4.87 5.11
CA LYS A 616 -28.62 -5.98 4.16
C LYS A 616 -27.47 -6.98 4.18
N LYS A 617 -26.28 -6.50 4.52
CA LYS A 617 -25.07 -7.29 4.83
C LYS A 617 -24.80 -7.10 6.31
N PHE A 618 -24.58 -8.17 7.03
CA PHE A 618 -24.14 -8.16 8.41
C PHE A 618 -22.69 -8.63 8.46
N ARG A 619 -21.81 -7.81 9.00
CA ARG A 619 -20.38 -8.08 8.99
C ARG A 619 -19.79 -7.92 10.38
N VAL A 620 -19.03 -8.91 10.79
CA VAL A 620 -18.24 -8.89 12.03
C VAL A 620 -16.77 -9.01 11.68
N ARG A 621 -15.91 -8.50 12.56
CA ARG A 621 -14.46 -8.63 12.44
C ARG A 621 -13.95 -9.56 13.52
N LEU A 622 -13.19 -10.55 13.09
CA LEU A 622 -12.38 -11.40 13.93
C LEU A 622 -10.92 -11.11 13.59
N ASN A 623 -10.19 -10.47 14.49
CA ASN A 623 -8.85 -9.94 14.22
C ASN A 623 -8.87 -9.06 12.95
N SER A 624 -8.05 -9.36 11.94
CA SER A 624 -8.01 -8.65 10.64
C SER A 624 -9.05 -9.15 9.62
N VAL A 625 -9.74 -10.27 9.87
CA VAL A 625 -10.67 -10.87 8.91
C VAL A 625 -12.10 -10.40 9.11
N ASP A 626 -12.71 -9.96 8.03
CA ASP A 626 -14.12 -9.65 7.95
C ASP A 626 -14.93 -10.92 7.64
N ILE A 627 -15.80 -11.31 8.56
CA ILE A 627 -16.70 -12.46 8.45
C ILE A 627 -18.11 -11.98 8.13
N TYR A 628 -18.74 -12.57 7.14
CA TYR A 628 -20.11 -12.26 6.75
C TYR A 628 -21.08 -13.23 7.44
N ILE A 629 -22.12 -12.66 8.04
CA ILE A 629 -23.22 -13.41 8.62
C ILE A 629 -24.45 -13.08 7.77
N ASP A 630 -25.15 -14.11 7.28
CA ASP A 630 -26.43 -13.87 6.62
C ASP A 630 -27.43 -13.36 7.67
N PRO A 631 -28.06 -12.22 7.46
CA PRO A 631 -29.09 -11.74 8.38
C PRO A 631 -30.23 -12.73 8.63
N LYS A 632 -30.42 -13.73 7.77
CA LYS A 632 -31.39 -14.81 7.94
C LYS A 632 -30.99 -15.82 9.03
N ASP A 633 -29.67 -15.92 9.27
CA ASP A 633 -29.13 -16.79 10.32
C ASP A 633 -29.23 -16.16 11.73
N LEU A 634 -29.61 -14.86 11.81
CA LEU A 634 -29.99 -14.26 13.07
C LEU A 634 -31.32 -14.83 13.56
N SER A 635 -31.45 -14.98 14.89
CA SER A 635 -32.72 -15.41 15.49
C SER A 635 -33.90 -14.60 14.94
N SER A 636 -35.02 -15.28 14.70
CA SER A 636 -36.24 -14.69 14.16
C SER A 636 -36.83 -13.56 15.02
N SER A 637 -36.36 -13.42 16.27
CA SER A 637 -36.69 -12.32 17.18
C SER A 637 -36.05 -10.98 16.80
N PHE A 638 -34.93 -10.99 16.04
CA PHE A 638 -34.26 -9.77 15.62
C PHE A 638 -34.98 -9.08 14.45
N ARG A 639 -35.20 -7.78 14.59
CA ARG A 639 -35.77 -6.92 13.54
C ARG A 639 -34.82 -5.79 13.20
N TYR A 640 -34.61 -5.55 11.91
CA TYR A 640 -33.74 -4.48 11.44
C TYR A 640 -34.43 -3.11 11.52
N ASN A 641 -33.80 -2.17 12.19
CA ASN A 641 -34.20 -0.77 12.23
C ASN A 641 -33.31 0.07 11.31
N LYS A 642 -33.79 0.39 10.10
CA LYS A 642 -33.07 1.15 9.07
C LYS A 642 -32.65 2.55 9.54
N LYS A 643 -33.48 3.26 10.34
CA LYS A 643 -33.18 4.61 10.84
C LYS A 643 -32.03 4.62 11.84
N LYS A 644 -32.00 3.61 12.72
CA LYS A 644 -30.99 3.49 13.79
C LYS A 644 -29.78 2.62 13.37
N LYS A 645 -29.83 2.00 12.19
CA LYS A 645 -28.81 1.05 11.69
C LYS A 645 -28.44 -0.01 12.74
N LEU A 646 -29.43 -0.72 13.27
CA LEU A 646 -29.26 -1.81 14.24
C LEU A 646 -30.31 -2.90 14.05
N TYR A 647 -29.99 -4.13 14.47
CA TYR A 647 -30.97 -5.17 14.72
C TYR A 647 -31.39 -5.12 16.20
N TYR A 648 -32.67 -5.27 16.44
CA TYR A 648 -33.24 -5.25 17.79
C TYR A 648 -34.09 -6.49 18.02
N ASP A 649 -33.86 -7.16 19.16
CA ASP A 649 -34.69 -8.26 19.71
C ASP A 649 -35.55 -7.69 20.84
N TYR A 650 -36.84 -7.52 20.57
CA TYR A 650 -37.81 -6.98 21.52
C TYR A 650 -38.09 -7.93 22.67
N SER A 651 -37.91 -9.26 22.47
CA SER A 651 -38.21 -10.26 23.47
C SER A 651 -37.18 -10.27 24.59
N ASN A 652 -35.92 -10.06 24.23
CA ASN A 652 -34.78 -10.16 25.17
C ASN A 652 -34.12 -8.79 25.48
N ASP A 653 -34.67 -7.69 24.96
CA ASP A 653 -34.11 -6.34 25.08
C ASP A 653 -32.62 -6.27 24.62
N LEU A 654 -32.30 -6.99 23.53
CA LEU A 654 -30.98 -7.09 23.00
C LEU A 654 -30.89 -6.30 21.67
N TYR A 655 -29.71 -5.78 21.37
CA TYR A 655 -29.46 -5.12 20.09
C TYR A 655 -28.07 -5.40 19.54
N LEU A 656 -27.98 -5.52 18.21
CA LEU A 656 -26.74 -5.64 17.46
C LEU A 656 -26.55 -4.36 16.67
N LYS A 657 -25.44 -3.67 16.89
CA LYS A 657 -25.05 -2.43 16.21
C LYS A 657 -23.56 -2.39 16.01
N PHE A 658 -23.08 -1.43 15.25
CA PHE A 658 -21.64 -1.15 15.11
C PHE A 658 -20.93 -1.15 16.48
N GLY A 659 -19.79 -1.82 16.60
CA GLY A 659 -18.99 -1.92 17.83
C GLY A 659 -19.51 -2.90 18.88
N THR A 660 -20.60 -3.63 18.62
CA THR A 660 -21.07 -4.69 19.57
C THR A 660 -20.13 -5.89 19.50
N LYS A 661 -19.66 -6.38 20.66
CA LYS A 661 -18.91 -7.63 20.76
C LYS A 661 -19.86 -8.81 20.81
N VAL A 662 -19.60 -9.82 20.00
CA VAL A 662 -20.41 -11.03 19.87
C VAL A 662 -19.54 -12.27 19.92
N THR A 663 -20.07 -13.38 20.47
CA THR A 663 -19.48 -14.70 20.28
C THR A 663 -20.06 -15.27 18.99
N ILE A 664 -19.19 -15.67 18.09
CA ILE A 664 -19.55 -16.32 16.83
C ILE A 664 -19.00 -17.74 16.79
N ARG A 665 -19.67 -18.64 16.07
CA ARG A 665 -19.17 -19.98 15.72
C ARG A 665 -19.00 -20.06 14.23
N ILE A 666 -17.81 -20.50 13.77
CA ILE A 666 -17.53 -20.68 12.33
C ILE A 666 -18.36 -21.87 11.84
N THR A 667 -19.21 -21.63 10.85
CA THR A 667 -20.11 -22.66 10.28
C THR A 667 -19.60 -23.21 8.96
N HIS A 668 -18.99 -22.35 8.14
CA HIS A 668 -18.49 -22.75 6.81
C HIS A 668 -17.30 -21.90 6.40
N VAL A 669 -16.34 -22.52 5.73
CA VAL A 669 -15.17 -21.83 5.15
C VAL A 669 -15.04 -22.28 3.69
N ASN A 670 -15.08 -21.32 2.78
CA ASN A 670 -14.78 -21.53 1.37
C ASN A 670 -13.44 -20.86 1.05
N ILE A 671 -12.38 -21.67 0.94
CA ILE A 671 -11.01 -21.19 0.70
C ILE A 671 -10.92 -20.53 -0.69
N ALA A 672 -11.52 -21.15 -1.72
CA ALA A 672 -11.46 -20.66 -3.10
C ALA A 672 -12.11 -19.26 -3.24
N ASN A 673 -13.25 -19.06 -2.59
CA ASN A 673 -13.97 -17.77 -2.61
C ASN A 673 -13.56 -16.85 -1.46
N ARG A 674 -12.60 -17.25 -0.61
CA ARG A 674 -12.15 -16.50 0.59
C ARG A 674 -13.32 -16.02 1.46
N CYS A 675 -14.30 -16.88 1.65
CA CYS A 675 -15.51 -16.57 2.39
C CYS A 675 -15.58 -17.41 3.66
N VAL A 676 -15.80 -16.74 4.79
CA VAL A 676 -16.05 -17.38 6.07
C VAL A 676 -17.46 -17.03 6.49
N SER A 677 -18.27 -18.04 6.80
CA SER A 677 -19.60 -17.90 7.36
C SER A 677 -19.60 -18.29 8.82
N ALA A 678 -20.37 -17.58 9.61
CA ALA A 678 -20.50 -17.84 11.03
C ALA A 678 -21.93 -17.56 11.53
N GLU A 679 -22.31 -18.19 12.62
CA GLU A 679 -23.54 -17.88 13.36
C GLU A 679 -23.21 -17.09 14.64
N ILE A 680 -24.11 -16.22 15.09
CA ILE A 680 -23.98 -15.50 16.35
C ILE A 680 -24.59 -16.34 17.47
N LEU A 681 -23.77 -16.69 18.45
CA LEU A 681 -24.21 -17.47 19.60
C LEU A 681 -24.67 -16.57 20.77
N ASN A 682 -23.91 -15.49 21.02
CA ASN A 682 -24.17 -14.62 22.17
C ASN A 682 -23.70 -13.19 21.92
N ILE A 683 -24.28 -12.23 22.65
CA ILE A 683 -23.87 -10.83 22.71
C ILE A 683 -23.13 -10.61 24.02
N ILE A 684 -21.84 -10.30 23.96
CA ILE A 684 -20.95 -10.29 25.14
C ILE A 684 -21.24 -9.11 26.08
N GLU A 685 -21.72 -7.97 25.56
CA GLU A 685 -22.11 -6.79 26.38
C GLU A 685 -23.48 -6.26 25.95
N PRO A 686 -24.60 -6.79 26.51
CA PRO A 686 -25.88 -6.13 26.35
C PRO A 686 -25.93 -4.95 27.34
N LYS A 687 -25.61 -3.73 26.88
CA LYS A 687 -25.96 -2.55 27.68
C LYS A 687 -27.47 -2.43 27.70
N LYS A 688 -28.10 -2.79 28.84
CA LYS A 688 -29.51 -2.47 29.12
C LYS A 688 -29.68 -0.96 28.99
N LEU A 689 -30.55 -0.52 28.10
CA LEU A 689 -31.03 0.85 28.08
C LEU A 689 -31.70 1.11 29.42
N THR A 690 -31.03 1.86 30.30
CA THR A 690 -31.70 2.40 31.49
C THR A 690 -32.92 3.16 31.04
N LYS A 691 -34.12 2.62 31.28
CA LYS A 691 -35.36 3.34 31.09
C LYS A 691 -35.25 4.59 31.97
N LYS A 692 -35.08 5.78 31.32
CA LYS A 692 -35.37 7.02 32.02
C LYS A 692 -36.85 6.95 32.44
N LYS A 693 -37.09 6.75 33.71
CA LYS A 693 -38.41 7.02 34.30
C LYS A 693 -38.78 8.44 33.90
N LYS A 694 -39.97 8.60 33.31
CA LYS A 694 -40.61 9.85 33.06
C LYS A 694 -40.75 10.67 34.31
#